data_7c2ced602d23df78a81a948fa15e9c40
#
_entry.id   7c2ced602d23df78a81a948fa15e9c40
#
_cell.length_a   1.000
_cell.length_b   1.000
_cell.length_c   1.000
_cell.angle_alpha   90.00
_cell.angle_beta   90.00
_cell.angle_gamma   90.00
#
_symmetry.space_group_name_H-M   'P 1'
#
loop_
_entity.id
_entity.type
_entity.pdbx_description
1 polymer ?
#
loop_
_entity_poly.entity_id
_entity_poly.type
_entity_poly.pdbx_seq_one_letter_code
_entity_poly.pdbx_strand_id
1 'polypeptide(L)'
;MESRWLTTEQAAEYLGMGKTKLYAMSQTGKLPVSKVGKKWLYEQQALAEWLRANKNFAIYFMETAANIENNTNLREPQREAYSRAYEFFSSGKQKAIIQLPVGCGKSGVASILPFGIAKGRVLIITPNLTIKDELQKTLDITNRQKCFWRRMQILNDSDMMAGPYVCTLESGNISVCEQSHIILTNIHQLATNAEKWLNQFPADFFDLIIVDEAHHGAAASWKLVFSRFPMAKVVNLTATPFRSDRQELEGDLIYRYPFKSASIKGYIKRLKASYVAPTELTFTVAGEARTYSLEEVLNMKDEEWFSRGVALSDPCNVSIVDNSLEKLEQLRLSGTRHQIIAVACSINHGQRIRSLYEERGYRAEIIHSNLDSDKQETILRDLKNGTLDCIVQVQMLGEGFDHPKLSVAAIFRPFRSLAPYIQFIGRILRVVVQNDPTHPDNYGHIVTHIGMNLDEQLKCFKQFENDDQAFWEEVTGGGDPEPPRDVIEGRARMKLGEEMVVNSEIVDRVFEEEFTTAEDSDIVADLERKFESLGLDPALAKDVVKKSAAARPQLQESSAAQPFAVLPLKQWQEGKKRLNEETKRTATLLLNRCGLLPAGVELPRKLKPGIGAQNNFVAALQMVNEQVDKRFGAGRKRAAWATEEFGVAMLGLTEILNDLTREVKKLQDVKK
;
A
#
# COMPACT_ATOMS: atom_id res chain seq x y z
N MET A 1 -39.77 28.02 30.98
CA MET A 1 -38.75 28.65 31.86
C MET A 1 -38.54 30.04 31.31
N GLU A 2 -38.78 31.08 32.12
CA GLU A 2 -38.57 32.48 31.70
C GLU A 2 -37.05 32.69 31.43
N SER A 3 -36.72 33.23 30.26
CA SER A 3 -35.34 33.56 29.91
C SER A 3 -34.89 34.76 30.76
N ARG A 4 -33.86 34.53 31.60
CA ARG A 4 -33.28 35.58 32.44
C ARG A 4 -32.21 36.34 31.67
N TRP A 5 -32.33 37.64 31.54
CA TRP A 5 -31.34 38.54 30.95
C TRP A 5 -30.34 39.01 32.00
N LEU A 6 -29.04 38.85 31.72
CA LEU A 6 -27.94 39.25 32.59
C LEU A 6 -27.27 40.52 32.10
N THR A 7 -26.84 41.38 33.03
CA THR A 7 -25.94 42.50 32.71
C THR A 7 -24.50 41.98 32.43
N THR A 8 -23.63 42.88 31.97
CA THR A 8 -22.20 42.51 31.72
C THR A 8 -21.52 42.02 32.99
N GLU A 9 -21.83 42.60 34.17
CA GLU A 9 -21.31 42.16 35.46
C GLU A 9 -21.78 40.77 35.83
N GLN A 10 -23.07 40.54 35.74
CA GLN A 10 -23.68 39.25 36.04
C GLN A 10 -23.23 38.14 35.06
N ALA A 11 -23.06 38.48 33.79
CA ALA A 11 -22.56 37.54 32.79
C ALA A 11 -21.08 37.23 32.99
N ALA A 12 -20.25 38.18 33.42
CA ALA A 12 -18.86 37.97 33.75
C ALA A 12 -18.70 37.04 34.98
N GLU A 13 -19.51 37.26 36.00
CA GLU A 13 -19.58 36.41 37.19
C GLU A 13 -20.08 35.00 36.85
N TYR A 14 -21.16 34.89 36.05
CA TYR A 14 -21.73 33.62 35.59
C TYR A 14 -20.74 32.78 34.77
N LEU A 15 -19.93 33.43 33.91
CA LEU A 15 -18.93 32.78 33.07
C LEU A 15 -17.58 32.61 33.77
N GLY A 16 -17.38 33.13 34.99
CA GLY A 16 -16.12 33.08 35.71
C GLY A 16 -14.97 33.81 34.99
N MET A 17 -15.25 34.89 34.22
CA MET A 17 -14.22 35.61 33.46
C MET A 17 -14.25 37.13 33.77
N GLY A 18 -13.10 37.77 33.54
CA GLY A 18 -12.97 39.20 33.75
C GLY A 18 -13.82 40.02 32.76
N LYS A 19 -14.43 41.13 33.24
CA LYS A 19 -15.31 42.06 32.46
C LYS A 19 -14.64 42.52 31.16
N THR A 20 -13.37 42.84 31.16
CA THR A 20 -12.64 43.31 29.98
C THR A 20 -12.60 42.25 28.89
N LYS A 21 -12.36 40.98 29.25
CA LYS A 21 -12.37 39.84 28.34
C LYS A 21 -13.77 39.57 27.80
N LEU A 22 -14.77 39.59 28.66
CA LEU A 22 -16.17 39.44 28.25
C LEU A 22 -16.58 40.51 27.25
N TYR A 23 -16.22 41.78 27.52
CA TYR A 23 -16.53 42.91 26.64
C TYR A 23 -15.86 42.79 25.26
N ALA A 24 -14.59 42.40 25.23
CA ALA A 24 -13.88 42.15 23.98
C ALA A 24 -14.48 40.99 23.15
N MET A 25 -14.93 39.92 23.81
CA MET A 25 -15.59 38.78 23.15
C MET A 25 -16.99 39.17 22.63
N SER A 26 -17.70 40.03 23.35
CA SER A 26 -18.99 40.57 22.91
C SER A 26 -18.87 41.48 21.70
N GLN A 27 -17.81 42.32 21.67
CA GLN A 27 -17.56 43.21 20.53
C GLN A 27 -17.16 42.41 19.25
N THR A 28 -16.50 41.30 19.42
CA THR A 28 -16.03 40.45 18.31
C THR A 28 -17.07 39.40 17.89
N GLY A 29 -18.28 39.44 18.47
CA GLY A 29 -19.35 38.47 18.14
C GLY A 29 -19.07 37.01 18.61
N LYS A 30 -18.10 36.81 19.48
CA LYS A 30 -17.72 35.49 20.01
C LYS A 30 -18.64 34.98 21.13
N LEU A 31 -19.58 35.81 21.60
CA LEU A 31 -20.56 35.44 22.59
C LEU A 31 -21.97 35.73 22.09
N PRO A 32 -22.96 34.90 22.43
CA PRO A 32 -24.37 35.21 22.15
C PRO A 32 -24.82 36.35 23.01
N VAL A 33 -24.97 37.54 22.41
CA VAL A 33 -25.27 38.77 23.12
C VAL A 33 -26.13 39.68 22.28
N SER A 34 -27.04 40.38 22.93
CA SER A 34 -27.88 41.39 22.33
C SER A 34 -27.45 42.80 22.79
N LYS A 35 -27.29 43.71 21.84
CA LYS A 35 -26.96 45.12 22.14
C LYS A 35 -28.21 45.95 22.12
N VAL A 36 -28.59 46.48 23.28
CA VAL A 36 -29.75 47.35 23.42
C VAL A 36 -29.28 48.76 23.83
N GLY A 37 -29.28 49.66 22.87
CA GLY A 37 -28.71 51.01 23.06
C GLY A 37 -27.18 50.93 23.31
N LYS A 38 -26.74 51.46 24.47
CA LYS A 38 -25.32 51.41 24.90
C LYS A 38 -24.98 50.22 25.80
N LYS A 39 -25.96 49.36 26.13
CA LYS A 39 -25.78 48.23 27.05
C LYS A 39 -25.78 46.90 26.30
N TRP A 40 -24.90 45.98 26.74
CA TRP A 40 -24.92 44.58 26.34
C TRP A 40 -25.78 43.77 27.31
N LEU A 41 -26.67 42.96 26.77
CA LEU A 41 -27.55 42.08 27.53
C LEU A 41 -27.29 40.63 27.06
N TYR A 42 -27.16 39.75 28.03
CA TYR A 42 -26.82 38.35 27.81
C TYR A 42 -27.98 37.46 28.25
N GLU A 43 -28.51 36.67 27.37
CA GLU A 43 -29.51 35.66 27.72
C GLU A 43 -28.84 34.51 28.44
N GLN A 44 -29.24 34.23 29.68
CA GLN A 44 -28.61 33.21 30.50
C GLN A 44 -28.64 31.82 29.85
N GLN A 45 -29.75 31.49 29.18
CA GLN A 45 -29.88 30.24 28.47
C GLN A 45 -28.91 30.14 27.28
N ALA A 46 -28.82 31.20 26.49
CA ALA A 46 -27.87 31.25 25.36
C ALA A 46 -26.42 31.22 25.84
N LEU A 47 -26.09 31.87 26.97
CA LEU A 47 -24.75 31.74 27.58
C LEU A 47 -24.49 30.33 28.12
N ALA A 48 -25.50 29.67 28.70
CA ALA A 48 -25.36 28.27 29.15
C ALA A 48 -25.12 27.31 27.97
N GLU A 49 -25.85 27.53 26.88
CA GLU A 49 -25.65 26.77 25.62
C GLU A 49 -24.29 27.07 25.01
N TRP A 50 -23.87 28.33 25.01
CA TRP A 50 -22.54 28.74 24.56
C TRP A 50 -21.43 28.15 25.45
N LEU A 51 -21.61 28.15 26.78
CA LEU A 51 -20.66 27.49 27.72
C LEU A 51 -20.56 25.97 27.47
N ARG A 52 -21.70 25.32 27.28
CA ARG A 52 -21.75 23.92 26.95
C ARG A 52 -21.02 23.63 25.63
N ALA A 53 -21.34 24.42 24.61
CA ALA A 53 -20.67 24.30 23.30
C ALA A 53 -19.16 24.55 23.40
N ASN A 54 -18.70 25.57 24.14
CA ASN A 54 -17.28 25.90 24.25
C ASN A 54 -16.50 25.03 25.28
N LYS A 55 -17.14 24.56 26.35
CA LYS A 55 -16.51 23.60 27.28
C LYS A 55 -16.32 22.22 26.63
N ASN A 56 -17.28 21.78 25.84
CA ASN A 56 -17.26 20.43 25.28
C ASN A 56 -16.25 20.25 24.14
N PHE A 57 -15.90 21.31 23.40
CA PHE A 57 -14.94 21.18 22.29
C PHE A 57 -13.53 20.81 22.73
N ALA A 58 -13.05 21.37 23.85
CA ALA A 58 -11.68 21.16 24.30
C ALA A 58 -11.44 19.81 24.99
N ILE A 59 -12.50 19.17 25.51
CA ILE A 59 -12.35 17.98 26.36
C ILE A 59 -13.28 16.82 25.97
N TYR A 60 -14.09 16.98 24.91
CA TYR A 60 -15.09 15.99 24.50
C TYR A 60 -14.51 14.57 24.43
N PHE A 61 -13.40 14.40 23.73
CA PHE A 61 -12.79 13.09 23.54
C PHE A 61 -12.15 12.53 24.83
N MET A 62 -11.81 13.38 25.78
CA MET A 62 -11.23 12.94 27.07
C MET A 62 -12.29 12.57 28.11
N GLU A 63 -13.46 13.23 28.06
CA GLU A 63 -14.55 13.01 29.03
C GLU A 63 -15.55 11.95 28.55
N THR A 64 -15.59 11.66 27.24
CA THR A 64 -16.53 10.68 26.69
C THR A 64 -16.03 9.27 26.93
N ALA A 65 -16.80 8.47 27.68
CA ALA A 65 -16.51 7.06 27.93
C ALA A 65 -16.82 6.21 26.69
N ALA A 66 -15.91 6.17 25.74
CA ALA A 66 -16.05 5.37 24.52
C ALA A 66 -15.80 3.89 24.81
N ASN A 67 -16.71 3.02 24.38
CA ASN A 67 -16.57 1.57 24.51
C ASN A 67 -15.64 1.03 23.41
N ILE A 68 -14.33 0.95 23.66
CA ILE A 68 -13.31 0.54 22.68
C ILE A 68 -12.61 -0.75 23.08
N GLU A 69 -11.97 -0.80 24.24
CA GLU A 69 -11.07 -1.89 24.64
C GLU A 69 -11.76 -3.27 24.71
N ASN A 70 -12.94 -3.33 25.31
CA ASN A 70 -13.71 -4.57 25.46
C ASN A 70 -14.81 -4.73 24.38
N ASN A 71 -14.78 -3.93 23.33
CA ASN A 71 -15.82 -3.93 22.32
C ASN A 71 -15.61 -5.06 21.31
N THR A 72 -16.43 -6.08 21.38
CA THR A 72 -16.40 -7.24 20.47
C THR A 72 -16.90 -6.93 19.05
N ASN A 73 -17.58 -5.81 18.83
CA ASN A 73 -17.98 -5.37 17.49
C ASN A 73 -16.79 -4.77 16.72
N LEU A 74 -15.75 -4.32 17.40
CA LEU A 74 -14.52 -3.89 16.79
C LEU A 74 -13.64 -5.10 16.47
N ARG A 75 -12.98 -5.05 15.32
CA ARG A 75 -11.96 -6.05 14.97
C ARG A 75 -10.76 -5.95 15.92
N GLU A 76 -10.13 -7.08 16.19
CA GLU A 76 -8.91 -7.16 16.99
C GLU A 76 -7.86 -6.09 16.60
N PRO A 77 -7.44 -5.96 15.31
CA PRO A 77 -6.45 -4.97 14.95
C PRO A 77 -6.87 -3.51 15.19
N GLN A 78 -8.17 -3.23 15.24
CA GLN A 78 -8.65 -1.88 15.56
C GLN A 78 -8.47 -1.57 17.05
N ARG A 79 -8.81 -2.52 17.92
CA ARG A 79 -8.64 -2.36 19.38
C ARG A 79 -7.17 -2.28 19.76
N GLU A 80 -6.35 -3.19 19.23
CA GLU A 80 -4.92 -3.21 19.52
C GLU A 80 -4.20 -1.95 19.02
N ALA A 81 -4.50 -1.51 17.79
CA ALA A 81 -3.96 -0.26 17.26
C ALA A 81 -4.32 0.94 18.16
N TYR A 82 -5.56 0.99 18.64
CA TYR A 82 -5.99 2.02 19.58
C TYR A 82 -5.22 1.94 20.89
N SER A 83 -5.13 0.77 21.54
CA SER A 83 -4.43 0.60 22.81
C SER A 83 -2.94 0.98 22.71
N ARG A 84 -2.27 0.57 21.63
CA ARG A 84 -0.87 0.97 21.39
C ARG A 84 -0.71 2.47 21.16
N ALA A 85 -1.63 3.11 20.46
CA ALA A 85 -1.62 4.55 20.30
C ALA A 85 -1.87 5.29 21.62
N TYR A 86 -2.81 4.81 22.42
CA TYR A 86 -3.10 5.36 23.73
C TYR A 86 -1.88 5.31 24.67
N GLU A 87 -1.23 4.15 24.78
CA GLU A 87 0.01 3.96 25.56
C GLU A 87 1.13 4.89 25.06
N PHE A 88 1.32 4.95 23.74
CA PHE A 88 2.36 5.77 23.11
C PHE A 88 2.21 7.26 23.40
N PHE A 89 1.01 7.80 23.20
CA PHE A 89 0.77 9.24 23.45
C PHE A 89 0.71 9.57 24.95
N SER A 90 0.31 8.62 25.79
CA SER A 90 0.35 8.76 27.26
C SER A 90 1.79 8.84 27.77
N SER A 91 2.76 8.26 27.07
CA SER A 91 4.19 8.38 27.39
C SER A 91 4.82 9.72 26.98
N GLY A 92 4.05 10.64 26.38
CA GLY A 92 4.51 11.96 25.96
C GLY A 92 5.16 12.02 24.57
N LYS A 93 5.16 10.93 23.81
CA LYS A 93 5.62 10.89 22.41
C LYS A 93 4.61 11.55 21.48
N GLN A 94 5.04 11.92 20.25
CA GLN A 94 4.23 12.79 19.39
C GLN A 94 3.86 12.20 18.03
N LYS A 95 4.69 11.35 17.41
CA LYS A 95 4.47 10.86 16.03
C LYS A 95 4.48 9.34 16.00
N ALA A 96 3.37 8.75 15.58
CA ALA A 96 3.16 7.31 15.50
C ALA A 96 2.84 6.84 14.09
N ILE A 97 3.24 5.63 13.75
CA ILE A 97 2.85 4.91 12.54
C ILE A 97 2.09 3.66 12.94
N ILE A 98 0.93 3.45 12.32
CA ILE A 98 0.11 2.25 12.45
C ILE A 98 -0.04 1.62 11.07
N GLN A 99 0.43 0.39 10.93
CA GLN A 99 0.36 -0.36 9.69
C GLN A 99 -0.75 -1.41 9.75
N LEU A 100 -1.72 -1.28 8.85
CA LEU A 100 -2.83 -2.22 8.70
C LEU A 100 -3.07 -2.55 7.23
N PRO A 101 -3.23 -3.83 6.85
CA PRO A 101 -3.58 -4.21 5.50
C PRO A 101 -4.85 -3.50 4.99
N VAL A 102 -4.95 -3.38 3.66
CA VAL A 102 -6.20 -2.92 3.03
C VAL A 102 -7.33 -3.88 3.41
N GLY A 103 -8.48 -3.33 3.83
CA GLY A 103 -9.61 -4.17 4.28
C GLY A 103 -9.66 -4.44 5.78
N CYS A 104 -8.60 -4.20 6.56
CA CYS A 104 -8.58 -4.43 8.02
C CYS A 104 -9.25 -3.33 8.84
N GLY A 105 -9.79 -2.29 8.21
CA GLY A 105 -10.62 -1.29 8.88
C GLY A 105 -9.85 -0.07 9.38
N LYS A 106 -8.87 0.47 8.62
CA LYS A 106 -8.14 1.72 8.91
C LYS A 106 -9.06 2.89 9.24
N SER A 107 -10.14 3.08 8.46
CA SER A 107 -11.12 4.13 8.72
C SER A 107 -11.80 3.98 10.09
N GLY A 108 -12.01 2.75 10.56
CA GLY A 108 -12.50 2.48 11.92
C GLY A 108 -11.47 2.88 12.97
N VAL A 109 -10.18 2.61 12.74
CA VAL A 109 -9.10 3.08 13.63
C VAL A 109 -9.09 4.61 13.68
N ALA A 110 -9.14 5.29 12.52
CA ALA A 110 -9.23 6.75 12.47
C ALA A 110 -10.42 7.31 13.26
N SER A 111 -11.52 6.55 13.29
CA SER A 111 -12.76 6.95 14.00
C SER A 111 -12.65 6.84 15.53
N ILE A 112 -11.83 5.93 16.06
CA ILE A 112 -11.71 5.67 17.51
C ILE A 112 -10.49 6.32 18.15
N LEU A 113 -9.44 6.60 17.38
CA LEU A 113 -8.20 7.21 17.89
C LEU A 113 -8.40 8.53 18.67
N PRO A 114 -9.38 9.40 18.35
CA PRO A 114 -9.56 10.63 19.11
C PRO A 114 -9.87 10.41 20.60
N PHE A 115 -10.61 9.35 20.95
CA PHE A 115 -11.09 9.14 22.31
C PHE A 115 -9.95 8.80 23.28
N GLY A 116 -9.87 9.53 24.36
CA GLY A 116 -8.82 9.38 25.38
C GLY A 116 -7.44 9.91 24.95
N ILE A 117 -7.24 10.24 23.66
CA ILE A 117 -5.96 10.72 23.12
C ILE A 117 -6.00 12.21 22.80
N ALA A 118 -7.05 12.68 22.14
CA ALA A 118 -7.17 14.09 21.73
C ALA A 118 -7.72 14.95 22.88
N LYS A 119 -6.98 15.99 23.25
CA LYS A 119 -7.41 17.02 24.20
C LYS A 119 -8.09 18.20 23.54
N GLY A 120 -8.18 18.20 22.23
CA GLY A 120 -8.72 19.27 21.40
C GLY A 120 -9.30 18.75 20.10
N ARG A 121 -9.22 19.58 19.06
CA ARG A 121 -9.73 19.25 17.73
C ARG A 121 -8.84 18.27 17.00
N VAL A 122 -9.47 17.47 16.13
CA VAL A 122 -8.80 16.45 15.33
C VAL A 122 -8.87 16.84 13.85
N LEU A 123 -7.73 16.78 13.17
CA LEU A 123 -7.64 16.89 11.73
C LEU A 123 -7.44 15.49 11.13
N ILE A 124 -8.31 15.07 10.21
CA ILE A 124 -8.12 13.83 9.46
C ILE A 124 -7.85 14.19 8.01
N ILE A 125 -6.71 13.77 7.49
CA ILE A 125 -6.26 14.05 6.14
C ILE A 125 -6.35 12.76 5.34
N THR A 126 -7.12 12.78 4.25
CA THR A 126 -7.32 11.64 3.35
C THR A 126 -6.55 11.84 2.04
N PRO A 127 -6.20 10.77 1.31
CA PRO A 127 -5.47 10.88 0.05
C PRO A 127 -6.31 11.53 -1.06
N ASN A 128 -7.63 11.33 -1.07
CA ASN A 128 -8.51 11.83 -2.13
C ASN A 128 -9.92 12.19 -1.63
N LEU A 129 -10.73 12.78 -2.52
CA LEU A 129 -12.09 13.24 -2.20
C LEU A 129 -13.05 12.07 -1.92
N THR A 130 -12.94 10.97 -2.63
CA THR A 130 -13.84 9.81 -2.47
C THR A 130 -13.73 9.23 -1.06
N ILE A 131 -12.52 9.02 -0.56
CA ILE A 131 -12.28 8.54 0.82
C ILE A 131 -12.77 9.56 1.84
N LYS A 132 -12.52 10.85 1.59
CA LYS A 132 -13.02 11.93 2.44
C LYS A 132 -14.54 11.87 2.59
N ASP A 133 -15.25 11.75 1.48
CA ASP A 133 -16.73 11.75 1.46
C ASP A 133 -17.30 10.47 2.08
N GLU A 134 -16.65 9.33 1.90
CA GLU A 134 -17.03 8.07 2.58
C GLU A 134 -16.79 8.17 4.09
N LEU A 135 -15.64 8.70 4.49
CA LEU A 135 -15.33 8.89 5.90
C LEU A 135 -16.31 9.89 6.56
N GLN A 136 -16.65 10.97 5.87
CA GLN A 136 -17.66 11.91 6.35
C GLN A 136 -19.00 11.22 6.61
N LYS A 137 -19.49 10.39 5.67
CA LYS A 137 -20.73 9.63 5.85
C LYS A 137 -20.64 8.61 7.00
N THR A 138 -19.47 8.07 7.24
CA THR A 138 -19.17 7.10 8.30
C THR A 138 -19.10 7.76 9.68
N LEU A 139 -18.65 9.01 9.73
CA LEU A 139 -18.54 9.81 10.97
C LEU A 139 -19.74 10.73 11.21
N ASP A 140 -20.74 10.72 10.35
CA ASP A 140 -21.95 11.54 10.51
C ASP A 140 -22.90 10.89 11.55
N ILE A 141 -23.01 11.53 12.71
CA ILE A 141 -23.89 11.08 13.81
C ILE A 141 -25.38 11.14 13.43
N THR A 142 -25.76 11.96 12.45
CA THR A 142 -27.15 12.06 11.97
C THR A 142 -27.53 10.88 11.07
N ASN A 143 -26.54 10.21 10.46
CA ASN A 143 -26.76 9.05 9.62
C ASN A 143 -26.81 7.76 10.44
N ARG A 144 -28.00 7.43 10.93
CA ARG A 144 -28.22 6.27 11.82
C ARG A 144 -27.71 4.93 11.24
N GLN A 145 -27.77 4.76 9.94
CA GLN A 145 -27.41 3.49 9.27
C GLN A 145 -25.90 3.37 9.02
N LYS A 146 -25.20 4.47 8.76
CA LYS A 146 -23.78 4.46 8.36
C LYS A 146 -22.85 4.90 9.49
N CYS A 147 -23.33 5.58 10.51
CA CYS A 147 -22.52 6.08 11.61
C CYS A 147 -21.75 4.95 12.29
N PHE A 148 -20.42 5.00 12.22
CA PHE A 148 -19.54 3.95 12.75
C PHE A 148 -19.66 3.80 14.25
N TRP A 149 -19.68 4.90 14.99
CA TRP A 149 -19.75 4.88 16.45
C TRP A 149 -21.05 4.22 16.96
N ARG A 150 -22.14 4.42 16.26
CA ARG A 150 -23.43 3.77 16.58
C ARG A 150 -23.42 2.30 16.19
N ARG A 151 -22.99 1.98 14.95
CA ARG A 151 -22.97 0.61 14.45
C ARG A 151 -22.08 -0.31 15.29
N MET A 152 -20.94 0.20 15.73
CA MET A 152 -19.99 -0.53 16.56
C MET A 152 -20.27 -0.38 18.06
N GLN A 153 -21.34 0.31 18.45
CA GLN A 153 -21.71 0.53 19.87
C GLN A 153 -20.57 1.16 20.67
N ILE A 154 -19.83 2.09 20.07
CA ILE A 154 -18.73 2.81 20.70
C ILE A 154 -19.28 3.93 21.59
N LEU A 155 -20.29 4.66 21.13
CA LEU A 155 -20.96 5.72 21.82
C LEU A 155 -22.44 5.37 22.06
N ASN A 156 -22.96 5.78 23.18
CA ASN A 156 -24.39 5.74 23.44
C ASN A 156 -25.12 6.98 22.84
N ASP A 157 -26.45 6.96 22.84
CA ASP A 157 -27.22 8.04 22.24
C ASP A 157 -27.04 9.38 22.96
N SER A 158 -26.82 9.39 24.28
CA SER A 158 -26.58 10.63 25.03
C SER A 158 -25.22 11.26 24.69
N ASP A 159 -24.18 10.45 24.50
CA ASP A 159 -22.86 10.95 24.09
C ASP A 159 -22.92 11.54 22.68
N MET A 160 -23.68 10.90 21.77
CA MET A 160 -23.88 11.41 20.40
C MET A 160 -24.72 12.68 20.30
N MET A 161 -25.49 13.04 21.33
CA MET A 161 -26.16 14.34 21.40
C MET A 161 -25.18 15.50 21.63
N ALA A 162 -24.06 15.23 22.31
CA ALA A 162 -23.03 16.22 22.60
C ALA A 162 -21.94 16.31 21.51
N GLY A 163 -21.89 15.39 20.57
CA GLY A 163 -20.89 15.28 19.50
C GLY A 163 -20.55 13.80 19.21
N PRO A 164 -19.45 13.50 18.48
CA PRO A 164 -18.54 14.49 17.89
C PRO A 164 -19.13 15.12 16.62
N TYR A 165 -19.05 16.43 16.51
CA TYR A 165 -19.43 17.14 15.27
C TYR A 165 -18.28 17.07 14.26
N VAL A 166 -18.62 16.78 13.02
CA VAL A 166 -17.66 16.56 11.92
C VAL A 166 -17.97 17.51 10.78
N CYS A 167 -16.95 18.20 10.27
CA CYS A 167 -17.08 19.00 9.06
C CYS A 167 -15.97 18.67 8.05
N THR A 168 -16.19 19.01 6.78
CA THR A 168 -15.16 19.06 5.75
C THR A 168 -14.61 20.47 5.63
N LEU A 169 -13.29 20.58 5.43
CA LEU A 169 -12.66 21.88 5.17
C LEU A 169 -13.02 22.35 3.75
N GLU A 170 -13.70 23.49 3.67
CA GLU A 170 -14.15 24.11 2.42
C GLU A 170 -13.87 25.62 2.43
N SER A 171 -13.93 26.26 1.24
CA SER A 171 -13.67 27.69 1.15
C SER A 171 -14.71 28.49 1.93
N GLY A 172 -14.25 29.27 2.91
CA GLY A 172 -15.09 30.19 3.69
C GLY A 172 -15.82 29.56 4.89
N ASN A 173 -15.58 28.27 5.24
CA ASN A 173 -16.26 27.62 6.35
C ASN A 173 -15.44 27.52 7.65
N ILE A 174 -14.49 28.43 7.87
CA ILE A 174 -13.63 28.42 9.08
C ILE A 174 -14.46 28.44 10.37
N SER A 175 -15.51 29.22 10.41
CA SER A 175 -16.43 29.29 11.59
C SER A 175 -17.11 27.94 11.88
N VAL A 176 -17.39 27.13 10.85
CA VAL A 176 -17.92 25.77 11.01
C VAL A 176 -16.83 24.85 11.55
N CYS A 177 -15.60 24.99 11.06
CA CYS A 177 -14.46 24.25 11.60
C CYS A 177 -14.19 24.57 13.08
N GLU A 178 -14.36 25.84 13.47
CA GLU A 178 -14.26 26.26 14.88
C GLU A 178 -15.32 25.60 15.77
N GLN A 179 -16.46 25.21 15.22
CA GLN A 179 -17.57 24.53 15.90
C GLN A 179 -17.55 23.01 15.72
N SER A 180 -16.53 22.43 15.14
CA SER A 180 -16.41 21.00 14.88
C SER A 180 -15.32 20.35 15.72
N HIS A 181 -15.54 19.09 16.11
CA HIS A 181 -14.57 18.28 16.85
C HIS A 181 -13.56 17.62 15.91
N ILE A 182 -14.04 17.21 14.72
CA ILE A 182 -13.25 16.57 13.68
C ILE A 182 -13.38 17.37 12.39
N ILE A 183 -12.25 17.71 11.80
CA ILE A 183 -12.17 18.38 10.50
C ILE A 183 -11.58 17.40 9.49
N LEU A 184 -12.29 17.17 8.39
CA LEU A 184 -11.87 16.32 7.29
C LEU A 184 -11.33 17.15 6.13
N THR A 185 -10.23 16.74 5.56
CA THR A 185 -9.66 17.36 4.36
C THR A 185 -8.91 16.32 3.51
N ASN A 186 -8.46 16.72 2.34
CA ASN A 186 -7.55 15.91 1.54
C ASN A 186 -6.21 16.62 1.35
N ILE A 187 -5.16 15.84 1.10
CA ILE A 187 -3.80 16.38 1.01
C ILE A 187 -3.62 17.35 -0.16
N HIS A 188 -4.30 17.12 -1.28
CA HIS A 188 -4.21 18.01 -2.45
C HIS A 188 -4.78 19.41 -2.15
N GLN A 189 -5.88 19.48 -1.38
CA GLN A 189 -6.45 20.76 -0.97
C GLN A 189 -5.46 21.54 -0.10
N LEU A 190 -4.78 20.87 0.83
CA LEU A 190 -3.78 21.49 1.69
C LEU A 190 -2.53 21.90 0.93
N ALA A 191 -2.05 21.04 0.00
CA ALA A 191 -0.83 21.30 -0.75
C ALA A 191 -0.95 22.45 -1.76
N THR A 192 -2.12 22.55 -2.45
CA THR A 192 -2.32 23.55 -3.52
C THR A 192 -2.58 24.96 -2.98
N ASN A 193 -3.12 25.09 -1.77
CA ASN A 193 -3.52 26.34 -1.16
C ASN A 193 -3.15 26.43 0.33
N ALA A 194 -1.96 25.94 0.67
CA ALA A 194 -1.53 25.86 2.08
C ALA A 194 -1.59 27.18 2.83
N GLU A 195 -1.15 28.29 2.21
CA GLU A 195 -1.24 29.63 2.79
C GLU A 195 -2.69 30.05 3.05
N LYS A 196 -3.59 29.72 2.15
CA LYS A 196 -5.01 30.06 2.28
C LYS A 196 -5.69 29.30 3.41
N TRP A 197 -5.34 28.02 3.64
CA TRP A 197 -6.01 27.17 4.60
C TRP A 197 -5.29 27.04 5.94
N LEU A 198 -4.00 26.71 5.90
CA LEU A 198 -3.25 26.47 7.12
C LEU A 198 -3.04 27.74 7.95
N ASN A 199 -2.84 28.89 7.33
CA ASN A 199 -2.58 30.13 8.03
C ASN A 199 -3.82 30.74 8.71
N GLN A 200 -5.02 30.26 8.38
CA GLN A 200 -6.25 30.73 9.03
C GLN A 200 -6.46 30.12 10.42
N PHE A 201 -5.82 29.00 10.72
CA PHE A 201 -5.91 28.34 12.00
C PHE A 201 -4.74 28.70 12.91
N PRO A 202 -4.95 28.97 14.22
CA PRO A 202 -3.86 29.08 15.19
C PRO A 202 -2.98 27.84 15.23
N ALA A 203 -1.71 27.97 15.67
CA ALA A 203 -0.76 26.85 15.69
C ALA A 203 -1.17 25.71 16.65
N ASP A 204 -1.99 25.99 17.62
CA ASP A 204 -2.55 25.08 18.62
C ASP A 204 -4.01 24.65 18.33
N PHE A 205 -4.50 24.92 17.10
CA PHE A 205 -5.90 24.64 16.75
C PHE A 205 -6.22 23.16 16.73
N PHE A 206 -5.29 22.31 16.26
CA PHE A 206 -5.41 20.86 16.26
C PHE A 206 -4.51 20.22 17.32
N ASP A 207 -5.07 19.28 18.10
CA ASP A 207 -4.32 18.50 19.08
C ASP A 207 -3.90 17.12 18.53
N LEU A 208 -4.68 16.59 17.57
CA LEU A 208 -4.39 15.33 16.90
C LEU A 208 -4.55 15.46 15.40
N ILE A 209 -3.57 14.98 14.65
CA ILE A 209 -3.60 14.88 13.19
C ILE A 209 -3.53 13.40 12.82
N ILE A 210 -4.53 12.90 12.10
CA ILE A 210 -4.57 11.54 11.58
C ILE A 210 -4.40 11.63 10.07
N VAL A 211 -3.41 10.94 9.54
CA VAL A 211 -3.11 10.88 8.10
C VAL A 211 -3.46 9.49 7.60
N ASP A 212 -4.48 9.41 6.75
CA ASP A 212 -4.84 8.15 6.09
C ASP A 212 -4.04 7.98 4.81
N GLU A 213 -3.51 6.78 4.58
CA GLU A 213 -2.59 6.42 3.49
C GLU A 213 -1.40 7.41 3.40
N ALA A 214 -0.69 7.57 4.51
CA ALA A 214 0.39 8.55 4.67
C ALA A 214 1.54 8.46 3.64
N HIS A 215 1.64 7.33 2.92
CA HIS A 215 2.60 7.15 1.83
C HIS A 215 2.24 7.95 0.56
N HIS A 216 1.04 8.55 0.48
CA HIS A 216 0.65 9.45 -0.59
C HIS A 216 0.98 10.91 -0.26
N GLY A 217 1.35 11.66 -1.27
CA GLY A 217 1.66 13.07 -1.17
C GLY A 217 3.16 13.38 -1.07
N ALA A 218 3.54 14.55 -1.59
CA ALA A 218 4.92 15.00 -1.55
C ALA A 218 5.38 15.24 -0.09
N ALA A 219 6.61 14.86 0.23
CA ALA A 219 7.20 15.09 1.55
C ALA A 219 7.09 16.56 2.01
N ALA A 220 7.19 17.49 1.06
CA ALA A 220 7.06 18.94 1.32
C ALA A 220 5.67 19.31 1.88
N SER A 221 4.59 18.69 1.38
CA SER A 221 3.22 18.99 1.85
C SER A 221 3.01 18.54 3.29
N TRP A 222 3.53 17.38 3.67
CA TRP A 222 3.45 16.88 5.05
C TRP A 222 4.27 17.73 6.01
N LYS A 223 5.52 18.08 5.63
CA LYS A 223 6.37 18.98 6.42
C LYS A 223 5.69 20.31 6.69
N LEU A 224 4.98 20.85 5.71
CA LEU A 224 4.25 22.11 5.86
C LEU A 224 3.13 22.00 6.90
N VAL A 225 2.32 20.94 6.85
CA VAL A 225 1.24 20.70 7.83
C VAL A 225 1.81 20.51 9.24
N PHE A 226 2.83 19.67 9.39
CA PHE A 226 3.41 19.38 10.71
C PHE A 226 4.17 20.57 11.29
N SER A 227 4.83 21.38 10.47
CA SER A 227 5.47 22.62 10.93
C SER A 227 4.46 23.69 11.35
N ARG A 228 3.26 23.69 10.77
CA ARG A 228 2.19 24.62 11.13
C ARG A 228 1.56 24.30 12.47
N PHE A 229 1.46 23.01 12.82
CA PHE A 229 0.88 22.52 14.06
C PHE A 229 1.89 21.68 14.87
N PRO A 230 2.96 22.29 15.39
CA PRO A 230 4.10 21.57 15.94
C PRO A 230 3.79 20.83 17.25
N MET A 231 2.72 21.21 17.93
CA MET A 231 2.29 20.60 19.20
C MET A 231 1.27 19.47 18.99
N ALA A 232 0.75 19.30 17.78
CA ALA A 232 -0.21 18.26 17.49
C ALA A 232 0.44 16.86 17.52
N LYS A 233 -0.27 15.91 18.12
CA LYS A 233 0.05 14.49 17.98
C LYS A 233 -0.23 14.05 16.54
N VAL A 234 0.57 13.18 15.98
CA VAL A 234 0.42 12.71 14.60
C VAL A 234 0.31 11.19 14.59
N VAL A 235 -0.71 10.66 13.89
CA VAL A 235 -0.85 9.26 13.59
C VAL A 235 -0.88 9.05 12.09
N ASN A 236 0.11 8.35 11.55
CA ASN A 236 0.19 7.93 10.17
C ASN A 236 -0.43 6.53 10.02
N LEU A 237 -1.58 6.43 9.36
CA LEU A 237 -2.21 5.15 9.02
C LEU A 237 -1.77 4.76 7.60
N THR A 238 -1.32 3.52 7.42
CA THR A 238 -0.89 3.06 6.10
C THR A 238 -1.08 1.55 5.94
N ALA A 239 -1.27 1.10 4.70
CA ALA A 239 -1.19 -0.32 4.36
C ALA A 239 0.26 -0.73 4.08
N THR A 240 1.09 0.22 3.62
CA THR A 240 2.49 0.00 3.29
C THR A 240 3.35 1.03 4.03
N PRO A 241 4.39 0.61 4.76
CA PRO A 241 5.23 1.54 5.53
C PRO A 241 6.18 2.38 4.65
N PHE A 242 6.19 2.13 3.34
CA PHE A 242 7.08 2.78 2.40
C PHE A 242 6.34 3.77 1.52
N ARG A 243 6.93 4.92 1.34
CA ARG A 243 6.49 5.92 0.37
C ARG A 243 6.99 5.55 -1.02
N SER A 244 6.25 5.97 -2.04
CA SER A 244 6.65 5.81 -3.45
C SER A 244 7.97 6.53 -3.77
N ASP A 245 8.31 7.58 -3.02
CA ASP A 245 9.56 8.35 -3.13
C ASP A 245 10.70 7.79 -2.26
N ARG A 246 10.52 6.60 -1.65
CA ARG A 246 11.48 5.92 -0.76
C ARG A 246 11.88 6.72 0.50
N GLN A 247 11.20 7.80 0.83
CA GLN A 247 11.39 8.49 2.09
C GLN A 247 10.62 7.77 3.19
N GLU A 248 11.22 7.66 4.36
CA GLU A 248 10.57 7.10 5.54
C GLU A 248 9.44 8.01 6.01
N LEU A 249 8.36 7.40 6.50
CA LEU A 249 7.31 8.11 7.19
C LEU A 249 7.84 8.62 8.53
N GLU A 250 7.52 9.86 8.87
CA GLU A 250 7.91 10.40 10.18
C GLU A 250 7.09 9.76 11.30
N GLY A 251 7.76 9.15 12.29
CA GLY A 251 7.16 8.59 13.49
C GLY A 251 7.65 7.19 13.85
N ASP A 252 7.33 6.75 15.06
CA ASP A 252 7.65 5.41 15.53
C ASP A 252 6.58 4.43 15.01
N LEU A 253 6.98 3.28 14.48
CA LEU A 253 6.05 2.19 14.15
C LEU A 253 5.58 1.54 15.48
N ILE A 254 4.37 1.85 15.90
CA ILE A 254 3.82 1.41 17.19
C ILE A 254 2.95 0.15 17.08
N TYR A 255 2.40 -0.07 15.91
CA TYR A 255 1.55 -1.24 15.66
C TYR A 255 1.61 -1.67 14.20
N ARG A 256 1.73 -2.97 14.01
CA ARG A 256 1.69 -3.63 12.72
C ARG A 256 0.80 -4.86 12.81
N TYR A 257 -0.15 -4.99 11.90
CA TYR A 257 -0.97 -6.18 11.77
C TYR A 257 -0.58 -6.98 10.53
N PRO A 258 -0.18 -8.27 10.68
CA PRO A 258 0.27 -9.08 9.56
C PRO A 258 -0.86 -9.37 8.58
N PHE A 259 -0.52 -9.38 7.28
CA PHE A 259 -1.45 -9.73 6.21
C PHE A 259 -1.99 -11.16 6.37
N LYS A 260 -1.10 -12.10 6.71
CA LYS A 260 -1.44 -13.50 6.98
C LYS A 260 -2.47 -13.63 8.09
N SER A 261 -2.28 -12.95 9.21
CA SER A 261 -3.23 -12.92 10.33
C SER A 261 -4.59 -12.37 9.89
N ALA A 262 -4.62 -11.32 9.07
CA ALA A 262 -5.84 -10.76 8.52
C ALA A 262 -6.61 -11.76 7.63
N SER A 263 -5.89 -12.53 6.83
CA SER A 263 -6.45 -13.57 5.97
C SER A 263 -6.99 -14.76 6.78
N ILE A 264 -6.24 -15.22 7.78
CA ILE A 264 -6.63 -16.32 8.69
C ILE A 264 -7.88 -15.94 9.49
N LYS A 265 -7.97 -14.70 9.97
CA LYS A 265 -9.14 -14.20 10.72
C LYS A 265 -10.36 -13.90 9.82
N GLY A 266 -10.22 -14.00 8.50
CA GLY A 266 -11.29 -13.67 7.56
C GLY A 266 -11.62 -12.18 7.49
N TYR A 267 -10.66 -11.31 7.78
CA TYR A 267 -10.80 -9.87 7.60
C TYR A 267 -10.55 -9.45 6.17
N ILE A 268 -9.76 -10.24 5.45
CA ILE A 268 -9.47 -10.10 4.03
C ILE A 268 -9.61 -11.45 3.34
N LYS A 269 -9.81 -11.43 2.01
CA LYS A 269 -9.87 -12.65 1.20
C LYS A 269 -8.54 -13.37 1.17
N ARG A 270 -8.61 -14.70 1.06
CA ARG A 270 -7.47 -15.54 0.73
C ARG A 270 -7.11 -15.37 -0.73
N LEU A 271 -5.82 -15.30 -1.04
CA LEU A 271 -5.36 -15.07 -2.39
C LEU A 271 -4.82 -16.34 -3.04
N LYS A 272 -5.15 -16.48 -4.33
CA LYS A 272 -4.54 -17.42 -5.26
C LYS A 272 -3.98 -16.64 -6.44
N ALA A 273 -2.81 -17.03 -6.94
CA ALA A 273 -2.24 -16.49 -8.16
C ALA A 273 -2.22 -17.55 -9.25
N SER A 274 -2.63 -17.18 -10.45
CA SER A 274 -2.61 -18.00 -11.66
C SER A 274 -1.69 -17.33 -12.68
N TYR A 275 -0.63 -18.02 -13.04
CA TYR A 275 0.33 -17.56 -14.05
C TYR A 275 0.09 -18.31 -15.35
N VAL A 276 -0.31 -17.57 -16.38
CA VAL A 276 -0.35 -18.07 -17.74
C VAL A 276 1.09 -18.25 -18.22
N ALA A 277 1.45 -19.45 -18.54
CA ALA A 277 2.80 -19.81 -19.00
C ALA A 277 2.73 -20.45 -20.38
N PRO A 278 3.28 -19.78 -21.41
CA PRO A 278 3.31 -20.37 -22.74
C PRO A 278 4.26 -21.56 -22.78
N THR A 279 3.86 -22.64 -23.45
CA THR A 279 4.76 -23.71 -23.84
C THR A 279 5.67 -23.24 -24.98
N GLU A 280 5.11 -22.45 -25.89
CA GLU A 280 5.83 -21.80 -26.99
C GLU A 280 5.32 -20.37 -27.19
N LEU A 281 6.24 -19.44 -27.36
CA LEU A 281 5.97 -18.05 -27.67
C LEU A 281 6.74 -17.65 -28.93
N THR A 282 6.02 -17.34 -30.02
CA THR A 282 6.63 -16.86 -31.25
C THR A 282 6.54 -15.35 -31.33
N PHE A 283 7.66 -14.68 -31.42
CA PHE A 283 7.68 -13.22 -31.60
C PHE A 283 8.76 -12.77 -32.61
N THR A 284 8.52 -11.61 -33.19
CA THR A 284 9.43 -10.97 -34.14
C THR A 284 10.17 -9.84 -33.42
N VAL A 285 11.49 -9.85 -33.53
CA VAL A 285 12.37 -8.74 -33.10
C VAL A 285 13.32 -8.46 -34.25
N ALA A 286 13.52 -7.21 -34.59
CA ALA A 286 14.39 -6.82 -35.74
C ALA A 286 14.02 -7.41 -37.10
N GLY A 287 12.73 -7.71 -37.30
CA GLY A 287 12.23 -8.31 -38.55
C GLY A 287 12.43 -9.83 -38.62
N GLU A 288 13.04 -10.48 -37.65
CA GLU A 288 13.21 -11.93 -37.60
C GLU A 288 12.19 -12.55 -36.62
N ALA A 289 11.36 -13.46 -37.10
CA ALA A 289 10.42 -14.23 -36.28
C ALA A 289 11.14 -15.50 -35.76
N ARG A 290 11.05 -15.72 -34.44
CA ARG A 290 11.58 -16.92 -33.78
C ARG A 290 10.63 -17.41 -32.70
N THR A 291 10.52 -18.72 -32.58
CA THR A 291 9.77 -19.39 -31.50
C THR A 291 10.68 -19.65 -30.31
N TYR A 292 10.22 -19.30 -29.12
CA TYR A 292 10.92 -19.43 -27.85
C TYR A 292 10.18 -20.41 -26.96
N SER A 293 10.94 -21.27 -26.29
CA SER A 293 10.42 -22.17 -25.25
C SER A 293 10.11 -21.42 -23.96
N LEU A 294 9.36 -22.06 -23.05
CA LEU A 294 9.09 -21.52 -21.71
C LEU A 294 10.40 -21.14 -20.97
N GLU A 295 11.45 -21.96 -21.08
CA GLU A 295 12.74 -21.69 -20.43
C GLU A 295 13.39 -20.41 -20.98
N GLU A 296 13.37 -20.21 -22.29
CA GLU A 296 13.89 -18.99 -22.92
C GLU A 296 13.04 -17.76 -22.55
N VAL A 297 11.72 -17.89 -22.48
CA VAL A 297 10.80 -16.83 -22.00
C VAL A 297 11.12 -16.44 -20.56
N LEU A 298 11.34 -17.41 -19.68
CA LEU A 298 11.71 -17.17 -18.29
C LEU A 298 13.05 -16.46 -18.15
N ASN A 299 14.00 -16.73 -19.04
CA ASN A 299 15.30 -16.05 -19.06
C ASN A 299 15.23 -14.60 -19.55
N MET A 300 14.20 -14.24 -20.31
CA MET A 300 14.02 -12.90 -20.87
C MET A 300 13.06 -12.00 -20.06
N LYS A 301 12.30 -12.54 -19.13
CA LYS A 301 11.24 -11.81 -18.41
C LYS A 301 11.73 -10.58 -17.63
N ASP A 302 13.00 -10.57 -17.22
CA ASP A 302 13.62 -9.44 -16.50
C ASP A 302 13.94 -8.26 -17.44
N GLU A 303 13.92 -8.46 -18.76
CA GLU A 303 14.16 -7.44 -19.75
C GLU A 303 12.90 -6.57 -19.94
N GLU A 304 13.04 -5.25 -19.77
CA GLU A 304 11.91 -4.31 -19.83
C GLU A 304 11.20 -4.34 -21.20
N TRP A 305 11.96 -4.48 -22.29
CA TRP A 305 11.41 -4.56 -23.64
C TRP A 305 10.54 -5.80 -23.84
N PHE A 306 10.96 -6.94 -23.23
CA PHE A 306 10.23 -8.21 -23.32
C PHE A 306 8.93 -8.15 -22.53
N SER A 307 8.96 -7.78 -21.24
CA SER A 307 7.76 -7.67 -20.40
C SER A 307 6.74 -6.67 -20.95
N ARG A 308 7.22 -5.59 -21.60
CA ARG A 308 6.37 -4.64 -22.31
C ARG A 308 5.78 -5.22 -23.59
N GLY A 309 6.55 -5.97 -24.36
CA GLY A 309 6.10 -6.65 -25.56
C GLY A 309 5.00 -7.67 -25.26
N VAL A 310 5.18 -8.47 -24.22
CA VAL A 310 4.16 -9.40 -23.70
C VAL A 310 2.91 -8.64 -23.25
N ALA A 311 3.06 -7.56 -22.49
CA ALA A 311 1.93 -6.77 -21.99
C ALA A 311 1.06 -6.20 -23.10
N LEU A 312 1.66 -5.75 -24.21
CA LEU A 312 0.95 -5.16 -25.34
C LEU A 312 0.51 -6.15 -26.43
N SER A 313 0.81 -7.43 -26.22
CA SER A 313 0.54 -8.49 -27.19
C SER A 313 -0.90 -9.00 -27.10
N ASP A 314 -1.61 -8.99 -28.23
CA ASP A 314 -2.96 -9.55 -28.32
C ASP A 314 -3.02 -11.05 -27.95
N PRO A 315 -2.15 -11.95 -28.44
CA PRO A 315 -2.17 -13.37 -28.01
C PRO A 315 -2.03 -13.54 -26.51
N CYS A 316 -1.05 -12.88 -25.87
CA CYS A 316 -0.86 -12.97 -24.41
C CYS A 316 -2.04 -12.35 -23.62
N ASN A 317 -2.62 -11.27 -24.13
CA ASN A 317 -3.81 -10.65 -23.53
C ASN A 317 -5.03 -11.56 -23.63
N VAL A 318 -5.22 -12.26 -24.75
CA VAL A 318 -6.26 -13.28 -24.93
C VAL A 318 -6.13 -14.36 -23.87
N SER A 319 -4.95 -14.89 -23.64
CA SER A 319 -4.70 -15.94 -22.65
C SER A 319 -4.99 -15.47 -21.21
N ILE A 320 -4.66 -14.23 -20.86
CA ILE A 320 -4.99 -13.64 -19.54
C ILE A 320 -6.51 -13.48 -19.41
N VAL A 321 -7.18 -12.96 -20.46
CA VAL A 321 -8.65 -12.78 -20.45
C VAL A 321 -9.34 -14.13 -20.23
N ASP A 322 -8.98 -15.16 -21.02
CA ASP A 322 -9.59 -16.47 -20.94
C ASP A 322 -9.43 -17.10 -19.55
N ASN A 323 -8.22 -17.05 -18.99
CA ASN A 323 -7.98 -17.53 -17.63
C ASN A 323 -8.72 -16.72 -16.57
N SER A 324 -8.81 -15.39 -16.72
CA SER A 324 -9.55 -14.56 -15.76
C SER A 324 -11.03 -14.85 -15.77
N LEU A 325 -11.61 -15.17 -16.93
CA LEU A 325 -13.00 -15.59 -17.08
C LEU A 325 -13.24 -16.98 -16.50
N GLU A 326 -12.32 -17.91 -16.70
CA GLU A 326 -12.39 -19.23 -16.06
C GLU A 326 -12.46 -19.11 -14.53
N LYS A 327 -11.58 -18.30 -13.93
CA LYS A 327 -11.60 -18.05 -12.48
C LYS A 327 -12.86 -17.33 -12.03
N LEU A 328 -13.38 -16.41 -12.83
CA LEU A 328 -14.65 -15.74 -12.56
C LEU A 328 -15.81 -16.74 -12.49
N GLU A 329 -15.93 -17.62 -13.49
CA GLU A 329 -17.00 -18.61 -13.54
C GLU A 329 -16.89 -19.63 -12.40
N GLN A 330 -15.66 -20.05 -12.05
CA GLN A 330 -15.43 -20.91 -10.89
C GLN A 330 -15.94 -20.26 -9.59
N LEU A 331 -15.65 -18.98 -9.36
CA LEU A 331 -16.14 -18.24 -8.18
C LEU A 331 -17.67 -18.09 -8.20
N ARG A 332 -18.27 -17.90 -9.37
CA ARG A 332 -19.73 -17.74 -9.54
C ARG A 332 -20.54 -19.01 -9.26
N LEU A 333 -19.89 -20.17 -9.18
CA LEU A 333 -20.56 -21.41 -8.76
C LEU A 333 -21.13 -21.31 -7.34
N SER A 334 -20.62 -20.41 -6.50
CA SER A 334 -21.20 -20.10 -5.18
C SER A 334 -22.58 -19.42 -5.23
N GLY A 335 -23.00 -18.92 -6.41
CA GLY A 335 -24.20 -18.10 -6.58
C GLY A 335 -23.95 -16.60 -6.40
N THR A 336 -22.79 -16.20 -5.90
CA THR A 336 -22.41 -14.79 -5.77
C THR A 336 -21.93 -14.23 -7.10
N ARG A 337 -22.42 -13.06 -7.49
CA ARG A 337 -22.02 -12.39 -8.73
C ARG A 337 -20.67 -11.70 -8.57
N HIS A 338 -19.61 -12.49 -8.57
CA HIS A 338 -18.24 -11.99 -8.58
C HIS A 338 -17.90 -11.25 -9.88
N GLN A 339 -16.91 -10.37 -9.82
CA GLN A 339 -16.51 -9.47 -10.90
C GLN A 339 -14.98 -9.37 -11.01
N ILE A 340 -14.51 -8.96 -12.19
CA ILE A 340 -13.11 -8.79 -12.51
C ILE A 340 -12.73 -7.32 -12.40
N ILE A 341 -11.54 -7.06 -11.84
CA ILE A 341 -10.80 -5.81 -12.02
C ILE A 341 -9.56 -6.08 -12.86
N ALA A 342 -9.42 -5.38 -13.97
CA ALA A 342 -8.29 -5.48 -14.88
C ALA A 342 -7.46 -4.20 -14.85
N VAL A 343 -6.14 -4.30 -15.06
CA VAL A 343 -5.25 -3.14 -15.16
C VAL A 343 -4.46 -3.16 -16.47
N ALA A 344 -4.56 -2.05 -17.24
CA ALA A 344 -3.93 -1.89 -18.54
C ALA A 344 -2.78 -0.87 -18.51
N CYS A 345 -1.91 -0.90 -19.55
CA CYS A 345 -0.78 0.03 -19.72
C CYS A 345 -1.21 1.43 -20.14
N SER A 346 -2.22 1.54 -21.00
CA SER A 346 -2.69 2.78 -21.60
C SER A 346 -4.19 2.71 -21.91
N ILE A 347 -4.80 3.84 -22.27
CA ILE A 347 -6.22 3.89 -22.64
C ILE A 347 -6.50 3.02 -23.86
N ASN A 348 -5.69 3.10 -24.91
CA ASN A 348 -5.87 2.27 -26.12
C ASN A 348 -5.73 0.78 -25.79
N HIS A 349 -4.75 0.41 -24.99
CA HIS A 349 -4.60 -0.96 -24.51
C HIS A 349 -5.82 -1.40 -23.67
N GLY A 350 -6.30 -0.55 -22.78
CA GLY A 350 -7.50 -0.80 -21.99
C GLY A 350 -8.76 -0.99 -22.84
N GLN A 351 -8.91 -0.22 -23.92
CA GLN A 351 -9.99 -0.40 -24.90
C GLN A 351 -9.90 -1.76 -25.59
N ARG A 352 -8.69 -2.19 -25.98
CA ARG A 352 -8.50 -3.52 -26.58
C ARG A 352 -8.86 -4.64 -25.61
N ILE A 353 -8.41 -4.55 -24.35
CA ILE A 353 -8.76 -5.52 -23.31
C ILE A 353 -10.28 -5.56 -23.07
N ARG A 354 -10.93 -4.40 -22.99
CA ARG A 354 -12.39 -4.31 -22.90
C ARG A 354 -13.04 -5.09 -24.05
N SER A 355 -12.63 -4.84 -25.29
CA SER A 355 -13.14 -5.53 -26.48
C SER A 355 -12.96 -7.05 -26.40
N LEU A 356 -11.83 -7.54 -25.87
CA LEU A 356 -11.57 -8.96 -25.67
C LEU A 356 -12.57 -9.62 -24.71
N TYR A 357 -12.98 -8.93 -23.64
CA TYR A 357 -14.04 -9.39 -22.76
C TYR A 357 -15.42 -9.37 -23.43
N GLU A 358 -15.72 -8.30 -24.18
CA GLU A 358 -16.99 -8.16 -24.91
C GLU A 358 -17.12 -9.21 -26.02
N GLU A 359 -16.06 -9.54 -26.76
CA GLU A 359 -15.98 -10.60 -27.77
C GLU A 359 -16.37 -11.98 -27.18
N ARG A 360 -16.20 -12.15 -25.86
CA ARG A 360 -16.55 -13.36 -25.10
C ARG A 360 -17.92 -13.31 -24.44
N GLY A 361 -18.69 -12.24 -24.72
CA GLY A 361 -20.05 -12.06 -24.21
C GLY A 361 -20.15 -11.49 -22.79
N TYR A 362 -19.05 -10.98 -22.21
CA TYR A 362 -19.03 -10.35 -20.90
C TYR A 362 -19.11 -8.83 -21.01
N ARG A 363 -19.81 -8.20 -20.08
CA ARG A 363 -19.95 -6.74 -20.07
C ARG A 363 -18.77 -6.10 -19.37
N ALA A 364 -17.97 -5.34 -20.11
CA ALA A 364 -16.79 -4.69 -19.63
C ALA A 364 -16.83 -3.19 -19.93
N GLU A 365 -16.32 -2.38 -18.99
CA GLU A 365 -16.13 -0.96 -19.17
C GLU A 365 -14.72 -0.53 -18.76
N ILE A 366 -14.23 0.56 -19.40
CA ILE A 366 -12.94 1.15 -19.10
C ILE A 366 -13.10 2.40 -18.22
N ILE A 367 -12.26 2.52 -17.19
CA ILE A 367 -12.20 3.71 -16.33
C ILE A 367 -10.79 4.31 -16.35
N HIS A 368 -10.69 5.62 -16.56
CA HIS A 368 -9.44 6.38 -16.59
C HIS A 368 -9.67 7.84 -16.21
N SER A 369 -8.59 8.58 -15.89
CA SER A 369 -8.64 9.97 -15.42
C SER A 369 -9.23 10.99 -16.42
N ASN A 370 -9.20 10.66 -17.71
CA ASN A 370 -9.72 11.56 -18.78
C ASN A 370 -11.23 11.42 -19.02
N LEU A 371 -11.94 10.56 -18.27
CA LEU A 371 -13.39 10.47 -18.33
C LEU A 371 -14.03 11.57 -17.49
N ASP A 372 -15.16 12.10 -17.99
CA ASP A 372 -15.99 12.99 -17.21
C ASP A 372 -16.48 12.34 -15.91
N SER A 373 -16.61 13.12 -14.84
CA SER A 373 -17.04 12.64 -13.52
C SER A 373 -18.35 11.86 -13.56
N ASP A 374 -19.32 12.32 -14.34
CA ASP A 374 -20.64 11.68 -14.48
C ASP A 374 -20.55 10.30 -15.12
N LYS A 375 -19.66 10.13 -16.12
CA LYS A 375 -19.39 8.85 -16.74
C LYS A 375 -18.70 7.90 -15.76
N GLN A 376 -17.70 8.40 -15.03
CA GLN A 376 -17.01 7.60 -14.00
C GLN A 376 -18.01 7.11 -12.95
N GLU A 377 -18.89 7.98 -12.46
CA GLU A 377 -19.91 7.63 -11.47
C GLU A 377 -20.91 6.61 -12.02
N THR A 378 -21.30 6.74 -13.28
CA THR A 378 -22.19 5.77 -13.95
C THR A 378 -21.54 4.39 -14.03
N ILE A 379 -20.30 4.29 -14.50
CA ILE A 379 -19.54 3.02 -14.59
C ILE A 379 -19.41 2.38 -13.20
N LEU A 380 -19.06 3.16 -12.18
CA LEU A 380 -18.93 2.64 -10.81
C LEU A 380 -20.25 2.19 -10.22
N ARG A 381 -21.35 2.89 -10.53
CA ARG A 381 -22.72 2.48 -10.15
C ARG A 381 -23.11 1.17 -10.83
N ASP A 382 -22.83 1.03 -12.11
CA ASP A 382 -23.15 -0.16 -12.89
C ASP A 382 -22.33 -1.38 -12.41
N LEU A 383 -21.07 -1.16 -12.02
CA LEU A 383 -20.26 -2.18 -11.37
C LEU A 383 -20.87 -2.59 -10.02
N LYS A 384 -21.23 -1.64 -9.16
CA LYS A 384 -21.87 -1.93 -7.84
C LYS A 384 -23.20 -2.67 -7.97
N ASN A 385 -23.99 -2.32 -8.97
CA ASN A 385 -25.29 -2.98 -9.25
C ASN A 385 -25.12 -4.38 -9.88
N GLY A 386 -23.90 -4.78 -10.25
CA GLY A 386 -23.62 -6.05 -10.89
C GLY A 386 -24.03 -6.07 -12.36
N THR A 387 -24.25 -4.94 -13.02
CA THR A 387 -24.49 -4.88 -14.46
C THR A 387 -23.23 -5.10 -15.27
N LEU A 388 -22.06 -4.81 -14.73
CA LEU A 388 -20.76 -5.10 -15.35
C LEU A 388 -20.16 -6.39 -14.78
N ASP A 389 -19.42 -7.11 -15.62
CA ASP A 389 -18.67 -8.30 -15.25
C ASP A 389 -17.19 -7.97 -15.02
N CYS A 390 -16.67 -6.97 -15.76
CA CYS A 390 -15.30 -6.52 -15.69
C CYS A 390 -15.19 -5.00 -15.70
N ILE A 391 -14.25 -4.45 -14.93
CA ILE A 391 -13.81 -3.07 -15.03
C ILE A 391 -12.33 -3.04 -15.38
N VAL A 392 -11.98 -2.39 -16.51
CA VAL A 392 -10.60 -2.19 -16.95
C VAL A 392 -10.14 -0.82 -16.52
N GLN A 393 -9.12 -0.73 -15.66
CA GLN A 393 -8.57 0.54 -15.21
C GLN A 393 -7.26 0.89 -15.91
N VAL A 394 -7.07 2.18 -16.17
CA VAL A 394 -5.80 2.75 -16.58
C VAL A 394 -5.40 3.82 -15.57
N GLN A 395 -4.40 3.52 -14.77
CA GLN A 395 -3.82 4.36 -13.71
C GLN A 395 -4.72 4.73 -12.53
N MET A 396 -6.06 4.58 -12.59
CA MET A 396 -6.91 5.04 -11.52
C MET A 396 -8.27 4.33 -11.40
N LEU A 397 -8.39 3.33 -10.58
CA LEU A 397 -9.48 3.36 -9.62
C LEU A 397 -8.90 4.01 -8.38
N GLY A 398 -9.31 5.25 -8.08
CA GLY A 398 -8.84 5.97 -6.91
C GLY A 398 -8.98 5.13 -5.65
N GLU A 399 -8.09 5.28 -4.70
CA GLU A 399 -8.26 4.73 -3.35
C GLU A 399 -9.66 5.09 -2.84
N GLY A 400 -10.25 4.18 -2.06
CA GLY A 400 -11.61 4.39 -1.52
C GLY A 400 -12.72 3.66 -2.25
N PHE A 401 -12.51 3.08 -3.44
CA PHE A 401 -13.54 2.27 -4.07
C PHE A 401 -13.68 0.93 -3.34
N ASP A 402 -14.80 0.77 -2.62
CA ASP A 402 -15.14 -0.44 -1.83
C ASP A 402 -16.15 -1.29 -2.56
N HIS A 403 -15.71 -2.48 -3.04
CA HIS A 403 -16.60 -3.41 -3.69
C HIS A 403 -16.20 -4.88 -3.43
N PRO A 404 -16.80 -5.56 -2.42
CA PRO A 404 -16.41 -6.91 -2.02
C PRO A 404 -16.52 -7.98 -3.10
N LYS A 405 -17.37 -7.76 -4.12
CA LYS A 405 -17.57 -8.71 -5.22
C LYS A 405 -16.46 -8.68 -6.27
N LEU A 406 -15.54 -7.71 -6.24
CA LEU A 406 -14.29 -7.80 -7.00
C LEU A 406 -13.46 -8.94 -6.42
N SER A 407 -13.23 -9.97 -7.22
CA SER A 407 -12.56 -11.20 -6.74
C SER A 407 -11.51 -11.72 -7.71
N VAL A 408 -11.47 -11.23 -8.93
CA VAL A 408 -10.42 -11.55 -9.91
C VAL A 408 -9.68 -10.29 -10.29
N ALA A 409 -8.36 -10.28 -10.12
CA ALA A 409 -7.44 -9.23 -10.55
C ALA A 409 -6.68 -9.70 -11.79
N ALA A 410 -7.05 -9.20 -12.96
CA ALA A 410 -6.39 -9.50 -14.23
C ALA A 410 -5.33 -8.44 -14.53
N ILE A 411 -4.06 -8.84 -14.62
CA ILE A 411 -2.91 -7.92 -14.74
C ILE A 411 -2.33 -8.01 -16.14
N PHE A 412 -2.47 -6.90 -16.87
CA PHE A 412 -1.99 -6.73 -18.25
C PHE A 412 -0.84 -5.73 -18.36
N ARG A 413 -0.19 -5.42 -17.25
CA ARG A 413 0.95 -4.50 -17.21
C ARG A 413 1.99 -4.94 -16.19
N PRO A 414 3.30 -4.72 -16.44
CA PRO A 414 4.31 -4.92 -15.41
C PRO A 414 4.17 -3.84 -14.32
N PHE A 415 4.37 -4.21 -13.05
CA PHE A 415 4.49 -3.28 -11.94
C PHE A 415 5.97 -3.12 -11.58
N ARG A 416 6.45 -1.88 -11.54
CA ARG A 416 7.84 -1.56 -11.21
C ARG A 416 8.14 -1.48 -9.71
N SER A 417 7.10 -1.33 -8.89
CA SER A 417 7.23 -1.21 -7.44
C SER A 417 6.11 -1.92 -6.71
N LEU A 418 6.38 -2.29 -5.46
CA LEU A 418 5.47 -3.08 -4.64
C LEU A 418 4.21 -2.31 -4.22
N ALA A 419 4.30 -1.00 -3.91
CA ALA A 419 3.18 -0.25 -3.37
C ALA A 419 1.98 -0.15 -4.33
N PRO A 420 2.12 0.24 -5.62
CA PRO A 420 1.00 0.21 -6.57
C PRO A 420 0.44 -1.19 -6.81
N TYR A 421 1.28 -2.23 -6.73
CA TYR A 421 0.86 -3.61 -6.84
C TYR A 421 -0.05 -4.01 -5.66
N ILE A 422 0.39 -3.75 -4.41
CA ILE A 422 -0.40 -4.02 -3.20
C ILE A 422 -1.73 -3.26 -3.22
N GLN A 423 -1.73 -2.01 -3.67
CA GLN A 423 -2.95 -1.21 -3.79
C GLN A 423 -3.93 -1.80 -4.80
N PHE A 424 -3.43 -2.26 -5.95
CA PHE A 424 -4.25 -2.92 -6.96
C PHE A 424 -4.84 -4.23 -6.42
N ILE A 425 -4.00 -5.12 -5.86
CA ILE A 425 -4.45 -6.37 -5.25
C ILE A 425 -5.39 -6.11 -4.07
N GLY A 426 -5.15 -5.04 -3.31
CA GLY A 426 -6.02 -4.62 -2.21
C GLY A 426 -7.50 -4.45 -2.59
N ARG A 427 -7.81 -4.26 -3.88
CA ARG A 427 -9.19 -4.17 -4.38
C ARG A 427 -9.95 -5.49 -4.30
N ILE A 428 -9.25 -6.60 -4.50
CA ILE A 428 -9.86 -7.94 -4.44
C ILE A 428 -9.77 -8.59 -3.06
N LEU A 429 -9.16 -7.92 -2.08
CA LEU A 429 -9.00 -8.47 -0.73
C LEU A 429 -10.23 -8.34 0.16
N ARG A 430 -11.20 -7.52 -0.20
CA ARG A 430 -12.38 -7.26 0.63
C ARG A 430 -13.30 -8.47 0.67
N VAL A 431 -13.58 -8.95 1.88
CA VAL A 431 -14.42 -10.15 2.08
C VAL A 431 -15.88 -9.88 1.75
N VAL A 432 -16.53 -10.87 1.19
CA VAL A 432 -17.99 -10.89 0.97
C VAL A 432 -18.70 -11.28 2.28
N VAL A 433 -18.17 -12.31 2.95
CA VAL A 433 -18.68 -12.79 4.24
C VAL A 433 -17.66 -12.46 5.32
N GLN A 434 -18.08 -11.74 6.37
CA GLN A 434 -17.20 -11.31 7.44
C GLN A 434 -16.84 -12.46 8.37
N ASN A 435 -15.58 -12.48 8.84
CA ASN A 435 -15.09 -13.42 9.85
C ASN A 435 -15.21 -14.92 9.48
N ASP A 436 -15.30 -15.22 8.19
CA ASP A 436 -15.29 -16.59 7.69
C ASP A 436 -14.21 -16.75 6.61
N PRO A 437 -12.98 -17.14 7.00
CA PRO A 437 -11.86 -17.29 6.07
C PRO A 437 -12.03 -18.48 5.11
N THR A 438 -12.96 -19.39 5.38
CA THR A 438 -13.18 -20.60 4.58
C THR A 438 -14.32 -20.46 3.60
N HIS A 439 -15.08 -19.37 3.67
CA HIS A 439 -16.23 -19.15 2.79
C HIS A 439 -15.79 -19.10 1.32
N PRO A 440 -16.49 -19.79 0.40
CA PRO A 440 -16.13 -19.85 -1.02
C PRO A 440 -15.99 -18.47 -1.68
N ASP A 441 -16.80 -17.48 -1.26
CA ASP A 441 -16.77 -16.13 -1.78
C ASP A 441 -15.58 -15.29 -1.25
N ASN A 442 -14.84 -15.80 -0.25
CA ASN A 442 -13.71 -15.10 0.37
C ASN A 442 -12.37 -15.51 -0.24
N TYR A 443 -12.37 -15.80 -1.55
CA TYR A 443 -11.16 -16.00 -2.34
C TYR A 443 -10.99 -14.88 -3.35
N GLY A 444 -9.76 -14.46 -3.52
CA GLY A 444 -9.31 -13.52 -4.56
C GLY A 444 -8.32 -14.22 -5.49
N HIS A 445 -8.50 -14.07 -6.80
CA HIS A 445 -7.62 -14.64 -7.81
C HIS A 445 -6.84 -13.55 -8.52
N ILE A 446 -5.52 -13.69 -8.58
CA ILE A 446 -4.63 -12.86 -9.40
C ILE A 446 -4.35 -13.66 -10.66
N VAL A 447 -4.60 -13.07 -11.83
CA VAL A 447 -4.31 -13.70 -13.13
C VAL A 447 -3.35 -12.82 -13.89
N THR A 448 -2.22 -13.37 -14.32
CA THR A 448 -1.19 -12.67 -15.07
C THR A 448 -0.40 -13.61 -15.97
N HIS A 449 0.34 -13.05 -16.90
CA HIS A 449 1.28 -13.80 -17.74
C HIS A 449 2.66 -13.84 -17.09
N ILE A 450 3.33 -15.00 -17.15
CA ILE A 450 4.65 -15.21 -16.51
C ILE A 450 5.73 -14.25 -17.04
N GLY A 451 5.63 -13.83 -18.31
CA GLY A 451 6.55 -12.87 -18.93
C GLY A 451 6.39 -11.42 -18.44
N MET A 452 5.41 -11.12 -17.56
CA MET A 452 5.23 -9.78 -16.98
C MET A 452 6.16 -9.48 -15.81
N ASN A 453 7.01 -10.44 -15.42
CA ASN A 453 7.98 -10.31 -14.32
C ASN A 453 7.38 -9.80 -12.99
N LEU A 454 6.25 -10.38 -12.58
CA LEU A 454 5.59 -10.02 -11.32
C LEU A 454 6.02 -10.91 -10.14
N ASP A 455 6.95 -11.83 -10.35
CA ASP A 455 7.38 -12.80 -9.33
C ASP A 455 8.04 -12.12 -8.13
N GLU A 456 8.83 -11.05 -8.37
CA GLU A 456 9.46 -10.29 -7.28
C GLU A 456 8.41 -9.59 -6.42
N GLN A 457 7.42 -8.94 -7.04
CA GLN A 457 6.33 -8.28 -6.34
C GLN A 457 5.49 -9.27 -5.55
N LEU A 458 5.21 -10.44 -6.12
CA LEU A 458 4.51 -11.53 -5.45
C LEU A 458 5.34 -12.13 -4.32
N LYS A 459 6.64 -12.32 -4.53
CA LYS A 459 7.58 -12.80 -3.51
C LYS A 459 7.71 -11.79 -2.38
N CYS A 460 7.85 -10.50 -2.69
CA CYS A 460 7.82 -9.43 -1.70
C CYS A 460 6.49 -9.37 -0.97
N PHE A 461 5.36 -9.59 -1.66
CA PHE A 461 4.05 -9.65 -1.04
C PHE A 461 3.93 -10.83 -0.07
N LYS A 462 4.46 -12.01 -0.43
CA LYS A 462 4.55 -13.18 0.47
C LYS A 462 5.47 -12.96 1.66
N GLN A 463 6.61 -12.30 1.47
CA GLN A 463 7.51 -11.93 2.55
C GLN A 463 6.89 -10.88 3.47
N PHE A 464 6.02 -10.04 2.93
CA PHE A 464 5.16 -9.15 3.70
C PHE A 464 4.17 -9.91 4.62
N GLU A 465 3.86 -11.16 4.29
CA GLU A 465 3.08 -12.07 5.12
C GLU A 465 3.87 -12.64 6.31
N ASN A 466 5.16 -12.83 6.16
CA ASN A 466 6.00 -13.35 7.23
C ASN A 466 6.40 -12.20 8.17
N ASP A 467 6.22 -12.40 9.48
CA ASP A 467 6.61 -11.48 10.55
C ASP A 467 8.15 -11.32 10.68
N ASP A 468 8.89 -11.54 9.61
CA ASP A 468 10.33 -11.55 9.64
C ASP A 468 10.86 -10.11 9.73
N GLN A 469 11.23 -9.72 10.94
CA GLN A 469 11.84 -8.42 11.23
C GLN A 469 13.12 -8.23 10.41
N ALA A 470 13.85 -9.33 10.13
CA ALA A 470 15.05 -9.31 9.29
C ALA A 470 14.75 -8.87 7.84
N PHE A 471 13.59 -9.25 7.28
CA PHE A 471 13.16 -8.78 5.96
C PHE A 471 12.97 -7.26 5.93
N TRP A 472 12.39 -6.70 6.99
CA TRP A 472 12.14 -5.27 7.09
C TRP A 472 13.43 -4.49 7.28
N GLU A 473 14.39 -5.04 8.04
CA GLU A 473 15.74 -4.48 8.18
C GLU A 473 16.52 -4.56 6.86
N GLU A 474 16.36 -5.63 6.08
CA GLU A 474 16.97 -5.77 4.75
C GLU A 474 16.36 -4.81 3.73
N VAL A 475 15.04 -4.61 3.74
CA VAL A 475 14.35 -3.68 2.83
C VAL A 475 14.56 -2.22 3.23
N THR A 476 14.70 -1.93 4.53
CA THR A 476 14.95 -0.58 5.06
C THR A 476 16.42 -0.24 5.21
N GLY A 477 17.29 -1.24 5.45
CA GLY A 477 18.73 -1.07 5.68
C GLY A 477 19.63 -1.43 4.51
N GLY A 478 19.09 -1.99 3.44
CA GLY A 478 19.84 -2.33 2.22
C GLY A 478 20.21 -1.08 1.44
N GLY A 479 21.52 -0.82 1.42
CA GLY A 479 22.14 0.35 0.82
C GLY A 479 21.60 0.72 -0.56
N ASP A 480 21.69 2.00 -0.83
CA ASP A 480 21.27 2.73 -2.03
C ASP A 480 21.06 1.87 -3.28
N PRO A 481 19.81 1.55 -3.63
CA PRO A 481 19.51 1.26 -5.02
C PRO A 481 19.63 2.59 -5.76
N GLU A 482 20.30 2.59 -6.90
CA GLU A 482 20.34 3.75 -7.78
C GLU A 482 18.97 4.42 -7.82
N PRO A 483 18.91 5.77 -7.68
CA PRO A 483 17.64 6.48 -7.75
C PRO A 483 16.94 6.08 -9.05
N PRO A 484 15.63 5.82 -9.05
CA PRO A 484 14.92 5.69 -10.30
C PRO A 484 15.23 6.98 -11.05
N ARG A 485 15.85 6.84 -12.22
CA ARG A 485 15.97 7.95 -13.16
C ARG A 485 14.59 8.54 -13.27
N ASP A 486 14.46 9.80 -12.89
CA ASP A 486 13.21 10.53 -12.92
C ASP A 486 12.43 10.12 -14.16
N VAL A 487 11.32 9.45 -13.96
CA VAL A 487 10.29 9.38 -14.96
C VAL A 487 9.68 10.77 -14.97
N ILE A 488 10.36 11.68 -15.61
CA ILE A 488 9.75 12.90 -16.11
C ILE A 488 8.63 12.40 -17.00
N GLU A 489 7.41 12.58 -16.55
CA GLU A 489 6.24 12.51 -17.41
C GLU A 489 6.51 13.48 -18.58
N GLY A 490 6.72 12.93 -19.72
CA GLY A 490 7.04 13.68 -20.91
C GLY A 490 8.51 13.56 -21.31
N ARG A 491 8.77 12.66 -22.26
CA ARG A 491 9.98 12.51 -23.05
C ARG A 491 11.16 11.74 -22.46
N ALA A 492 11.00 10.48 -22.17
CA ALA A 492 12.00 9.52 -22.59
C ALA A 492 11.56 8.94 -23.93
N ARG A 493 11.87 9.58 -25.01
CA ARG A 493 12.08 8.92 -26.30
C ARG A 493 13.32 8.04 -26.10
N MET A 494 13.12 6.86 -25.50
CA MET A 494 14.03 5.77 -25.78
C MET A 494 13.93 5.55 -27.29
N LYS A 495 15.04 5.66 -27.97
CA LYS A 495 15.25 4.97 -29.24
C LYS A 495 15.20 3.48 -28.87
N LEU A 496 14.00 2.94 -28.80
CA LEU A 496 13.75 1.52 -28.85
C LEU A 496 14.19 1.10 -30.23
N GLY A 497 15.37 0.51 -30.31
CA GLY A 497 15.65 -0.39 -31.43
C GLY A 497 14.62 -1.51 -31.30
N GLU A 498 13.79 -1.62 -32.34
CA GLU A 498 12.98 -2.77 -32.69
C GLU A 498 11.83 -3.10 -31.73
N GLU A 499 10.61 -2.80 -32.16
CA GLU A 499 9.39 -3.21 -31.48
C GLU A 499 9.27 -4.74 -31.52
N MET A 500 9.14 -5.36 -30.36
CA MET A 500 8.80 -6.78 -30.26
C MET A 500 7.31 -6.92 -30.62
N VAL A 501 7.03 -7.81 -31.58
CA VAL A 501 5.66 -8.18 -31.98
C VAL A 501 5.47 -9.66 -31.70
N VAL A 502 4.60 -10.00 -30.75
CA VAL A 502 4.21 -11.39 -30.51
C VAL A 502 3.24 -11.84 -31.58
N ASN A 503 3.60 -12.87 -32.31
CA ASN A 503 2.84 -13.39 -33.44
C ASN A 503 1.87 -14.48 -33.00
N SER A 504 2.28 -15.35 -32.11
CA SER A 504 1.46 -16.43 -31.57
C SER A 504 1.94 -16.90 -30.21
N GLU A 505 1.00 -17.44 -29.42
CA GLU A 505 1.24 -18.06 -28.14
C GLU A 505 0.50 -19.40 -28.06
N ILE A 506 1.16 -20.44 -27.55
CA ILE A 506 0.56 -21.72 -27.22
C ILE A 506 0.63 -21.88 -25.71
N VAL A 507 -0.51 -21.96 -25.04
CA VAL A 507 -0.63 -22.09 -23.59
C VAL A 507 -1.25 -23.44 -23.27
N ASP A 508 -0.46 -24.36 -22.73
CA ASP A 508 -0.91 -25.66 -22.23
C ASP A 508 -0.85 -25.73 -20.69
N ARG A 509 -0.30 -24.73 -20.05
CA ARG A 509 -0.06 -24.75 -18.60
C ARG A 509 -0.44 -23.43 -17.95
N VAL A 510 -1.16 -23.52 -16.82
CA VAL A 510 -1.41 -22.46 -15.88
C VAL A 510 -0.86 -22.91 -14.54
N PHE A 511 0.10 -22.16 -13.98
CA PHE A 511 0.63 -22.42 -12.65
C PHE A 511 -0.23 -21.70 -11.62
N GLU A 512 -0.76 -22.46 -10.65
CA GLU A 512 -1.52 -21.90 -9.54
C GLU A 512 -0.69 -21.94 -8.25
N GLU A 513 -0.75 -20.85 -7.51
CA GLU A 513 -0.11 -20.71 -6.22
C GLU A 513 -1.10 -20.15 -5.21
N GLU A 514 -1.28 -20.84 -4.08
CA GLU A 514 -2.11 -20.35 -2.97
C GLU A 514 -1.21 -19.69 -1.92
N PHE A 515 -1.58 -18.48 -1.47
CA PHE A 515 -0.78 -17.72 -0.50
C PHE A 515 -0.98 -18.21 0.94
N THR A 516 -2.16 -18.72 1.26
CA THR A 516 -2.47 -19.31 2.55
C THR A 516 -3.02 -20.72 2.32
N THR A 517 -2.27 -21.74 2.72
CA THR A 517 -2.71 -23.14 2.58
C THR A 517 -3.59 -23.54 3.77
N ALA A 518 -4.49 -24.50 3.54
CA ALA A 518 -5.34 -25.07 4.60
C ALA A 518 -4.53 -25.85 5.66
N GLU A 519 -3.30 -26.21 5.33
CA GLU A 519 -2.35 -26.92 6.21
C GLU A 519 -1.46 -25.96 7.03
N ASP A 520 -1.75 -24.66 6.95
CA ASP A 520 -0.98 -23.66 7.66
C ASP A 520 -1.10 -23.89 9.17
N SER A 521 0.03 -24.20 9.81
CA SER A 521 0.11 -24.52 11.24
C SER A 521 -0.57 -23.47 12.12
N ASP A 522 -0.59 -22.21 11.66
CA ASP A 522 -1.18 -21.10 12.40
C ASP A 522 -2.72 -21.09 12.33
N ILE A 523 -3.33 -21.56 11.21
CA ILE A 523 -4.79 -21.74 11.12
C ILE A 523 -5.22 -22.82 12.09
N VAL A 524 -4.49 -23.92 12.12
CA VAL A 524 -4.76 -25.03 13.04
C VAL A 524 -4.59 -24.56 14.47
N ALA A 525 -3.51 -23.86 14.81
CA ALA A 525 -3.24 -23.36 16.14
C ALA A 525 -4.28 -22.32 16.62
N ASP A 526 -4.81 -21.46 15.72
CA ASP A 526 -5.87 -20.52 16.09
C ASP A 526 -7.21 -21.22 16.32
N LEU A 527 -7.52 -22.25 15.54
CA LEU A 527 -8.71 -23.06 15.74
C LEU A 527 -8.58 -23.93 17.00
N GLU A 528 -7.41 -24.49 17.28
CA GLU A 528 -7.14 -25.22 18.53
C GLU A 528 -7.40 -24.33 19.75
N ARG A 529 -6.86 -23.11 19.79
CA ARG A 529 -7.13 -22.13 20.86
C ARG A 529 -8.60 -21.75 20.99
N LYS A 530 -9.32 -21.59 19.88
CA LYS A 530 -10.76 -21.31 19.89
C LYS A 530 -11.56 -22.49 20.42
N PHE A 531 -11.20 -23.71 20.04
CA PHE A 531 -11.86 -24.92 20.55
C PHE A 531 -11.63 -25.10 22.05
N GLU A 532 -10.40 -24.85 22.53
CA GLU A 532 -10.11 -24.81 23.98
C GLU A 532 -10.97 -23.78 24.72
N SER A 533 -11.09 -22.55 24.15
CA SER A 533 -11.91 -21.49 24.76
C SER A 533 -13.40 -21.82 24.82
N LEU A 534 -13.86 -22.71 23.94
CA LEU A 534 -15.26 -23.21 23.87
C LEU A 534 -15.45 -24.53 24.65
N GLY A 535 -14.39 -25.06 25.29
CA GLY A 535 -14.44 -26.36 25.97
C GLY A 535 -14.53 -27.55 25.03
N LEU A 536 -14.14 -27.40 23.77
CA LEU A 536 -14.09 -28.46 22.76
C LEU A 536 -12.66 -29.02 22.64
N ASP A 537 -12.55 -30.27 22.18
CA ASP A 537 -11.25 -30.91 21.95
C ASP A 537 -10.45 -30.20 20.87
N PRO A 538 -9.26 -29.62 21.20
CA PRO A 538 -8.40 -28.94 20.24
C PRO A 538 -8.00 -29.82 19.04
N ALA A 539 -7.88 -31.14 19.23
CA ALA A 539 -7.53 -32.07 18.15
C ALA A 539 -8.54 -32.05 16.99
N LEU A 540 -9.81 -31.68 17.25
CA LEU A 540 -10.83 -31.52 16.22
C LEU A 540 -10.53 -30.38 15.23
N ALA A 541 -9.69 -29.41 15.59
CA ALA A 541 -9.31 -28.31 14.73
C ALA A 541 -8.66 -28.81 13.43
N LYS A 542 -7.77 -29.80 13.51
CA LYS A 542 -7.14 -30.43 12.35
C LYS A 542 -8.15 -31.12 11.42
N ASP A 543 -9.15 -31.76 11.99
CA ASP A 543 -10.19 -32.44 11.24
C ASP A 543 -11.15 -31.46 10.56
N VAL A 544 -11.44 -30.34 11.21
CA VAL A 544 -12.25 -29.25 10.62
C VAL A 544 -11.50 -28.61 9.45
N VAL A 545 -10.22 -28.34 9.59
CA VAL A 545 -9.39 -27.79 8.48
C VAL A 545 -9.32 -28.78 7.32
N LYS A 546 -9.07 -30.08 7.59
CA LYS A 546 -9.07 -31.11 6.56
C LYS A 546 -10.43 -31.30 5.87
N LYS A 547 -11.54 -31.29 6.63
CA LYS A 547 -12.88 -31.41 6.08
C LYS A 547 -13.30 -30.18 5.29
N SER A 548 -12.94 -28.97 5.70
CA SER A 548 -13.20 -27.76 4.93
C SER A 548 -12.35 -27.71 3.64
N ALA A 549 -11.15 -28.28 3.66
CA ALA A 549 -10.34 -28.48 2.47
C ALA A 549 -10.94 -29.54 1.52
N ALA A 550 -11.52 -30.61 2.07
CA ALA A 550 -12.14 -31.68 1.30
C ALA A 550 -13.55 -31.34 0.78
N ALA A 551 -14.25 -30.41 1.41
CA ALA A 551 -15.55 -29.89 0.96
C ALA A 551 -15.44 -28.85 -0.18
N ARG A 552 -14.23 -28.50 -0.58
CA ARG A 552 -14.00 -27.74 -1.81
C ARG A 552 -14.48 -28.59 -2.98
N PRO A 553 -15.23 -28.03 -3.97
CA PRO A 553 -15.45 -28.75 -5.21
C PRO A 553 -14.11 -29.23 -5.70
N GLN A 554 -13.93 -30.53 -5.85
CA GLN A 554 -12.73 -31.09 -6.47
C GLN A 554 -12.70 -30.55 -7.90
N LEU A 555 -11.99 -29.47 -8.11
CA LEU A 555 -11.49 -29.10 -9.42
C LEU A 555 -10.62 -30.32 -9.81
N GLN A 556 -11.00 -30.96 -10.92
CA GLN A 556 -10.18 -32.03 -11.48
C GLN A 556 -8.74 -31.54 -11.46
N GLU A 557 -7.91 -32.22 -10.69
CA GLU A 557 -6.48 -32.06 -10.72
C GLU A 557 -6.03 -32.28 -12.17
N SER A 558 -5.89 -31.19 -12.92
CA SER A 558 -5.05 -31.22 -14.10
C SER A 558 -3.65 -31.51 -13.59
N SER A 559 -3.24 -32.78 -13.71
CA SER A 559 -1.93 -33.34 -13.40
C SER A 559 -1.18 -32.62 -12.29
N ALA A 560 -1.08 -33.30 -11.13
CA ALA A 560 -0.38 -32.85 -9.94
C ALA A 560 0.83 -31.98 -10.29
N ALA A 561 0.73 -30.69 -10.02
CA ALA A 561 1.89 -29.82 -10.03
C ALA A 561 2.81 -30.37 -8.94
N GLN A 562 3.91 -30.97 -9.35
CA GLN A 562 4.99 -31.32 -8.42
C GLN A 562 5.34 -30.04 -7.67
N PRO A 563 5.54 -30.11 -6.33
CA PRO A 563 6.04 -28.95 -5.60
C PRO A 563 7.26 -28.47 -6.35
N PHE A 564 7.34 -27.18 -6.66
CA PHE A 564 8.45 -26.57 -7.36
C PHE A 564 9.75 -27.03 -6.70
N ALA A 565 10.37 -28.06 -7.23
CA ALA A 565 11.79 -28.23 -7.09
C ALA A 565 12.35 -26.88 -7.52
N VAL A 566 13.16 -26.24 -6.67
CA VAL A 566 13.74 -24.92 -6.92
C VAL A 566 14.12 -24.86 -8.39
N LEU A 567 13.34 -24.11 -9.20
CA LEU A 567 13.46 -24.16 -10.66
C LEU A 567 14.92 -23.88 -11.01
N PRO A 568 15.51 -24.60 -11.98
CA PRO A 568 16.88 -24.36 -12.43
C PRO A 568 17.19 -22.89 -12.67
N LEU A 569 16.20 -22.12 -13.14
CA LEU A 569 16.29 -20.67 -13.32
C LEU A 569 16.45 -19.92 -11.99
N LYS A 570 15.77 -20.31 -10.92
CA LYS A 570 15.91 -19.63 -9.62
C LYS A 570 17.32 -19.87 -9.06
N GLN A 571 17.82 -21.09 -9.18
CA GLN A 571 19.20 -21.42 -8.84
C GLN A 571 20.20 -20.62 -9.70
N TRP A 572 19.90 -20.47 -10.98
CA TRP A 572 20.70 -19.68 -11.91
C TRP A 572 20.70 -18.19 -11.53
N GLN A 573 19.54 -17.59 -11.26
CA GLN A 573 19.41 -16.20 -10.83
C GLN A 573 20.10 -15.94 -9.49
N GLU A 574 19.90 -16.83 -8.53
CA GLU A 574 20.57 -16.76 -7.22
C GLU A 574 22.09 -16.92 -7.38
N GLY A 575 22.55 -17.84 -8.21
CA GLY A 575 23.96 -18.01 -8.54
C GLY A 575 24.56 -16.77 -9.16
N LYS A 576 23.89 -16.16 -10.15
CA LYS A 576 24.30 -14.91 -10.80
C LYS A 576 24.33 -13.74 -9.81
N LYS A 577 23.28 -13.60 -8.98
CA LYS A 577 23.19 -12.54 -7.95
C LYS A 577 24.33 -12.69 -6.93
N ARG A 578 24.53 -13.88 -6.39
CA ARG A 578 25.61 -14.16 -5.43
C ARG A 578 26.99 -13.89 -6.03
N LEU A 579 27.24 -14.29 -7.28
CA LEU A 579 28.50 -13.98 -7.94
C LEU A 579 28.71 -12.48 -8.09
N ASN A 580 27.67 -11.70 -8.44
CA ASN A 580 27.77 -10.26 -8.56
C ASN A 580 28.04 -9.58 -7.20
N GLU A 581 27.48 -10.07 -6.11
CA GLU A 581 27.75 -9.59 -4.75
C GLU A 581 29.18 -9.91 -4.32
N GLU A 582 29.63 -11.14 -4.55
CA GLU A 582 31.00 -11.56 -4.21
C GLU A 582 32.07 -10.87 -5.09
N THR A 583 31.77 -10.55 -6.35
CA THR A 583 32.68 -9.74 -7.18
C THR A 583 32.80 -8.30 -6.66
N LYS A 584 31.71 -7.67 -6.18
CA LYS A 584 31.75 -6.36 -5.52
C LYS A 584 32.58 -6.40 -4.23
N ARG A 585 32.36 -7.43 -3.42
CA ARG A 585 33.14 -7.64 -2.18
C ARG A 585 34.62 -7.85 -2.49
N THR A 586 34.93 -8.65 -3.50
CA THR A 586 36.31 -8.89 -3.96
C THR A 586 36.98 -7.61 -4.45
N ALA A 587 36.25 -6.76 -5.19
CA ALA A 587 36.74 -5.43 -5.61
C ALA A 587 37.07 -4.53 -4.42
N THR A 588 36.23 -4.51 -3.39
CA THR A 588 36.49 -3.76 -2.14
C THR A 588 37.73 -4.30 -1.42
N LEU A 589 37.87 -5.62 -1.31
CA LEU A 589 39.04 -6.25 -0.71
C LEU A 589 40.33 -5.95 -1.49
N LEU A 590 40.28 -5.92 -2.83
CA LEU A 590 41.39 -5.54 -3.68
C LEU A 590 41.87 -4.12 -3.37
N LEU A 591 40.96 -3.17 -3.29
CA LEU A 591 41.29 -1.79 -2.96
C LEU A 591 41.91 -1.67 -1.57
N ASN A 592 41.34 -2.32 -0.58
CA ASN A 592 41.85 -2.33 0.80
C ASN A 592 43.28 -2.89 0.86
N ARG A 593 43.55 -4.02 0.16
CA ARG A 593 44.90 -4.66 0.11
C ARG A 593 45.94 -3.80 -0.59
N CYS A 594 45.50 -2.93 -1.51
CA CYS A 594 46.37 -2.01 -2.24
C CYS A 594 46.44 -0.58 -1.65
N GLY A 595 45.74 -0.34 -0.54
CA GLY A 595 45.74 0.98 0.11
C GLY A 595 45.07 2.08 -0.73
N LEU A 596 44.06 1.71 -1.56
CA LEU A 596 43.35 2.64 -2.44
C LEU A 596 41.95 2.94 -1.88
N LEU A 597 41.57 4.24 -1.90
CA LEU A 597 40.23 4.65 -1.50
C LEU A 597 39.21 4.35 -2.64
N PRO A 598 38.00 3.85 -2.33
CA PRO A 598 36.98 3.56 -3.35
C PRO A 598 36.65 4.74 -4.27
N ALA A 599 36.51 5.93 -3.72
CA ALA A 599 36.20 7.17 -4.45
C ALA A 599 37.43 7.79 -5.16
N GLY A 600 38.66 7.28 -4.91
CA GLY A 600 39.88 7.75 -5.58
C GLY A 600 39.88 7.49 -7.08
N VAL A 601 40.83 8.07 -7.79
CA VAL A 601 40.96 7.98 -9.25
C VAL A 601 42.34 7.44 -9.71
N GLU A 602 43.10 6.86 -8.80
CA GLU A 602 44.44 6.37 -9.04
C GLU A 602 44.45 5.16 -9.98
N LEU A 603 43.50 4.22 -9.78
CA LEU A 603 43.42 3.00 -10.55
C LEU A 603 42.99 3.27 -12.02
N PRO A 604 41.91 4.04 -12.30
CA PRO A 604 41.52 4.29 -13.68
C PRO A 604 42.47 5.24 -14.43
N ARG A 605 43.02 6.26 -13.77
CA ARG A 605 43.81 7.31 -14.43
C ARG A 605 45.31 7.07 -14.39
N LYS A 606 45.81 6.58 -13.27
CA LYS A 606 47.26 6.51 -13.02
C LYS A 606 47.80 5.08 -13.16
N LEU A 607 47.08 4.09 -12.69
CA LEU A 607 47.56 2.72 -12.65
C LEU A 607 47.17 1.92 -13.88
N LYS A 608 45.94 2.07 -14.39
CA LYS A 608 45.47 1.35 -15.57
C LYS A 608 44.65 2.28 -16.49
N PRO A 609 45.34 3.19 -17.22
CA PRO A 609 44.67 4.08 -18.14
C PRO A 609 43.93 3.30 -19.25
N GLY A 610 42.75 3.76 -19.65
CA GLY A 610 41.94 3.12 -20.69
C GLY A 610 40.80 2.23 -20.17
N ILE A 611 40.68 2.02 -18.86
CA ILE A 611 39.53 1.30 -18.27
C ILE A 611 38.20 2.03 -18.40
N GLY A 612 38.22 3.36 -18.59
CA GLY A 612 36.99 4.16 -18.73
C GLY A 612 36.16 4.33 -17.45
N ALA A 613 36.69 3.89 -16.30
CA ALA A 613 36.01 3.92 -15.03
C ALA A 613 36.08 5.33 -14.36
N GLN A 614 35.04 5.70 -13.65
CA GLN A 614 34.95 7.00 -12.99
C GLN A 614 35.75 7.08 -11.68
N ASN A 615 35.89 5.98 -10.97
CA ASN A 615 36.60 5.89 -9.67
C ASN A 615 37.29 4.52 -9.49
N ASN A 616 38.05 4.38 -8.40
CA ASN A 616 38.78 3.17 -8.07
C ASN A 616 37.89 1.94 -7.90
N PHE A 617 36.70 2.12 -7.29
CA PHE A 617 35.79 0.99 -7.08
C PHE A 617 35.27 0.42 -8.41
N VAL A 618 34.82 1.27 -9.32
CA VAL A 618 34.35 0.85 -10.63
C VAL A 618 35.48 0.20 -11.43
N ALA A 619 36.69 0.74 -11.37
CA ALA A 619 37.85 0.15 -12.03
C ALA A 619 38.19 -1.24 -11.45
N ALA A 620 38.24 -1.36 -10.12
CA ALA A 620 38.50 -2.64 -9.47
C ALA A 620 37.42 -3.70 -9.78
N LEU A 621 36.15 -3.29 -9.79
CA LEU A 621 35.05 -4.17 -10.14
C LEU A 621 35.12 -4.65 -11.60
N GLN A 622 35.47 -3.76 -12.53
CA GLN A 622 35.70 -4.14 -13.92
C GLN A 622 36.85 -5.15 -14.05
N MET A 623 37.97 -4.92 -13.36
CA MET A 623 39.11 -5.84 -13.36
C MET A 623 38.72 -7.22 -12.82
N VAL A 624 37.98 -7.28 -11.71
CA VAL A 624 37.50 -8.54 -11.14
C VAL A 624 36.56 -9.24 -12.12
N ASN A 625 35.59 -8.53 -12.70
CA ASN A 625 34.65 -9.09 -13.64
C ASN A 625 35.34 -9.62 -14.92
N GLU A 626 36.30 -8.88 -15.49
CA GLU A 626 37.10 -9.32 -16.64
C GLU A 626 37.84 -10.60 -16.35
N GLN A 627 38.44 -10.76 -15.16
CA GLN A 627 39.15 -12.00 -14.78
C GLN A 627 38.17 -13.16 -14.57
N VAL A 628 37.02 -12.90 -13.97
CA VAL A 628 35.98 -13.94 -13.81
C VAL A 628 35.48 -14.41 -15.17
N ASP A 629 35.12 -13.49 -16.07
CA ASP A 629 34.57 -13.82 -17.38
C ASP A 629 35.63 -14.52 -18.26
N LYS A 630 36.91 -14.12 -18.15
CA LYS A 630 38.02 -14.74 -18.87
C LYS A 630 38.31 -16.17 -18.38
N ARG A 631 38.29 -16.40 -17.06
CA ARG A 631 38.68 -17.71 -16.47
C ARG A 631 37.54 -18.73 -16.50
N PHE A 632 36.33 -18.28 -16.28
CA PHE A 632 35.17 -19.16 -16.08
C PHE A 632 34.13 -19.08 -17.19
N GLY A 633 34.10 -17.96 -17.93
CA GLY A 633 33.13 -17.75 -19.01
C GLY A 633 33.50 -18.33 -20.35
N ALA A 634 34.76 -18.72 -20.56
CA ALA A 634 35.26 -19.22 -21.86
C ALA A 634 34.86 -18.33 -23.07
N GLY A 635 34.81 -17.01 -22.87
CA GLY A 635 34.39 -16.02 -23.89
C GLY A 635 32.88 -15.84 -24.04
N ARG A 636 32.06 -16.54 -23.27
CA ARG A 636 30.60 -16.40 -23.25
C ARG A 636 30.19 -15.30 -22.27
N LYS A 637 29.07 -14.61 -22.58
CA LYS A 637 28.42 -13.70 -21.62
C LYS A 637 27.82 -14.50 -20.46
N ARG A 638 27.78 -13.95 -19.23
CA ARG A 638 27.21 -14.60 -18.03
C ARG A 638 25.75 -15.04 -18.20
N ALA A 639 25.03 -14.46 -19.14
CA ALA A 639 23.67 -14.88 -19.50
C ALA A 639 23.62 -16.31 -20.09
N ALA A 640 24.76 -16.80 -20.64
CA ALA A 640 24.88 -18.12 -21.22
C ALA A 640 25.59 -19.13 -20.32
N TRP A 641 25.80 -18.83 -19.04
CA TRP A 641 26.44 -19.71 -18.08
C TRP A 641 25.44 -20.73 -17.50
N ALA A 642 25.88 -21.92 -17.24
CA ALA A 642 25.12 -22.89 -16.45
C ALA A 642 25.14 -22.51 -14.95
N THR A 643 24.16 -22.98 -14.19
CA THR A 643 24.01 -22.64 -12.75
C THR A 643 25.26 -23.02 -11.94
N GLU A 644 25.89 -24.15 -12.25
CA GLU A 644 27.07 -24.66 -11.59
C GLU A 644 28.31 -23.77 -11.84
N GLU A 645 28.39 -23.12 -12.99
CA GLU A 645 29.51 -22.25 -13.38
C GLU A 645 29.62 -21.03 -12.46
N PHE A 646 28.52 -20.51 -11.95
CA PHE A 646 28.53 -19.44 -10.93
C PHE A 646 29.17 -19.90 -9.63
N GLY A 647 28.89 -21.12 -9.19
CA GLY A 647 29.51 -21.74 -8.00
C GLY A 647 31.02 -21.88 -8.15
N VAL A 648 31.46 -22.38 -9.29
CA VAL A 648 32.89 -22.56 -9.61
C VAL A 648 33.61 -21.21 -9.67
N ALA A 649 32.98 -20.19 -10.29
CA ALA A 649 33.52 -18.82 -10.37
C ALA A 649 33.66 -18.18 -8.98
N MET A 650 32.72 -18.38 -8.07
CA MET A 650 32.78 -17.89 -6.69
C MET A 650 33.97 -18.50 -5.93
N LEU A 651 34.22 -19.79 -6.09
CA LEU A 651 35.39 -20.47 -5.48
C LEU A 651 36.72 -19.89 -6.00
N GLY A 652 36.78 -19.48 -7.26
CA GLY A 652 37.97 -18.90 -7.88
C GLY A 652 38.26 -17.42 -7.52
N LEU A 653 37.33 -16.70 -6.88
CA LEU A 653 37.50 -15.27 -6.57
C LEU A 653 38.68 -14.99 -5.66
N THR A 654 39.02 -15.88 -4.75
CA THR A 654 40.19 -15.72 -3.86
C THR A 654 41.53 -15.73 -4.65
N GLU A 655 41.65 -16.57 -5.66
CA GLU A 655 42.82 -16.62 -6.53
C GLU A 655 42.89 -15.33 -7.39
N ILE A 656 41.75 -14.94 -7.99
CA ILE A 656 41.64 -13.67 -8.73
C ILE A 656 42.04 -12.48 -7.87
N LEU A 657 41.62 -12.41 -6.63
CA LEU A 657 41.98 -11.35 -5.70
C LEU A 657 43.48 -11.28 -5.45
N ASN A 658 44.12 -12.45 -5.27
CA ASN A 658 45.55 -12.53 -5.04
C ASN A 658 46.37 -12.10 -6.28
N ASP A 659 45.92 -12.51 -7.47
CA ASP A 659 46.58 -12.13 -8.72
C ASP A 659 46.45 -10.67 -9.03
N LEU A 660 45.22 -10.11 -8.92
CA LEU A 660 45.00 -8.70 -9.12
C LEU A 660 45.69 -7.81 -8.07
N THR A 661 45.80 -8.29 -6.82
CA THR A 661 46.58 -7.58 -5.78
C THR A 661 48.04 -7.46 -6.18
N ARG A 662 48.64 -8.56 -6.73
CA ARG A 662 50.03 -8.56 -7.23
C ARG A 662 50.18 -7.62 -8.43
N GLU A 663 49.23 -7.64 -9.37
CA GLU A 663 49.23 -6.79 -10.56
C GLU A 663 49.18 -5.31 -10.17
N VAL A 664 48.19 -4.91 -9.33
CA VAL A 664 48.01 -3.51 -8.91
C VAL A 664 49.24 -2.99 -8.11
N LYS A 665 49.80 -3.79 -7.19
CA LYS A 665 51.02 -3.41 -6.45
C LYS A 665 52.21 -3.22 -7.36
N LYS A 666 52.45 -4.10 -8.33
CA LYS A 666 53.51 -3.91 -9.33
C LYS A 666 53.34 -2.61 -10.11
N LEU A 667 52.10 -2.27 -10.51
CA LEU A 667 51.80 -1.01 -11.18
C LEU A 667 52.04 0.20 -10.28
N GLN A 668 51.84 0.07 -8.97
CA GLN A 668 52.14 1.15 -7.98
C GLN A 668 53.66 1.33 -7.82
N ASP A 669 54.45 0.25 -7.79
CA ASP A 669 55.89 0.29 -7.62
C ASP A 669 56.64 0.81 -8.87
N VAL A 670 56.15 0.55 -10.08
CA VAL A 670 56.76 1.05 -11.34
C VAL A 670 56.56 2.59 -11.49
N LYS A 671 55.66 3.18 -10.75
CA LYS A 671 55.38 4.66 -10.79
C LYS A 671 55.96 5.42 -9.59
N LYS A 672 56.73 4.78 -8.70
CA LYS A 672 57.65 5.41 -7.78
C LYS A 672 59.02 5.55 -8.44
#